data_e72c606c0091996a5753534831fc6a32
#
_entry.id   e72c606c0091996a5753534831fc6a32
#
_cell.length_a   1.000
_cell.length_b   1.000
_cell.length_c   1.000
_cell.angle_alpha   90.00
_cell.angle_beta   90.00
_cell.angle_gamma   90.00
#
_symmetry.space_group_name_H-M   'P 1'
#
loop_
_entity.id
_entity.type
_entity.pdbx_description
1 polymer ?
#
loop_
_entity_poly.entity_id
_entity_poly.type
_entity_poly.pdbx_seq_one_letter_code
_entity_poly.pdbx_strand_id
1 'polypeptide(L)'
;MKITNAEWIRSGKPAECPVFARDFAVDKAVRHAELEITAAGVYEATLNGRRVGDFFLAPGWTVYRTRLQVQTYDVTDLLRSRNQLAVTVGSGWYCGTIARLKTPQPVRLIASLTIEYTDGTADQIVTDGSWQTTESATRYADIYNGETCDANFRDDSPVPAVVDDAFPKSQLIPQQGEPVRLQERLKPVRVIQTPAGETVLDFGQEITGIVRFTVSAQRGDRITLHTAEMLDRDGNFYTENYRDAKSTMQLICRDGLQTWQPTLSFYGFRYIRVESWPGTPDPQAFTAIAAYSDMTRTGWLRSGVHKLNRLFENIIWGQKGNFLDVPTDCPQRNERLGWTGDAEVFINTACYQFDAKKFYTKWLADVMAEQKPNGSMQDLVPAVFDTPDNPVAPAGAAWGDAAAVCPWEVYRHYGDRTLLASHYPMMTAWVDYITSVTTTPGLWTGYEQESPRRHHYGDWLGLDAHEGSYVGATDKELIASAYYAYSTDRVCKAGRALGRDVSKYEALHAQICDTFRRTYTQFDTQTACAVTLYFGLAADPAAVADRLAALIHQNGDCLTTGFVGTPYLLYALSQHGHTDLAYTLLLQEKFPSWLYSVNQGATTIWEHWDGRRADGTFWSKDMNSFNHYAYGAVAGWVFEEAAGITPCDDAPGFARIRIAPKPDPRLGELRAVLDTAAGRIRSEWSYEDGRVRYEIDTPVEAEIVIGGIVHRVGPGKYLF
;
A
#
# COMPACT_ATOMS: atom_id res chain seq x y z
N MET A 1 -20.38 -0.72 20.83
CA MET A 1 -20.05 0.70 20.57
C MET A 1 -21.18 1.56 21.10
N LYS A 2 -20.87 2.58 21.88
CA LYS A 2 -21.84 3.54 22.47
C LYS A 2 -22.35 4.55 21.41
N ILE A 3 -21.59 4.72 20.34
CA ILE A 3 -21.90 5.61 19.20
C ILE A 3 -23.23 5.26 18.50
N THR A 4 -23.74 4.04 18.65
CA THR A 4 -25.03 3.65 18.05
C THR A 4 -26.24 4.47 18.58
N ASN A 5 -26.09 5.12 19.75
CA ASN A 5 -27.08 6.02 20.32
C ASN A 5 -27.05 7.44 19.71
N ALA A 6 -25.97 7.78 19.01
CA ALA A 6 -25.81 9.08 18.36
C ALA A 6 -26.51 9.09 16.98
N GLU A 7 -26.83 10.28 16.46
CA GLU A 7 -27.38 10.45 15.14
C GLU A 7 -26.31 10.90 14.13
N TRP A 8 -26.43 10.47 12.87
CA TRP A 8 -25.70 11.09 11.80
C TRP A 8 -26.17 12.55 11.62
N ILE A 9 -25.21 13.45 11.56
CA ILE A 9 -25.48 14.87 11.30
C ILE A 9 -24.70 15.35 10.08
N ARG A 10 -25.31 16.29 9.34
CA ARG A 10 -24.68 17.02 8.24
C ARG A 10 -24.80 18.52 8.45
N SER A 11 -24.03 19.30 7.69
CA SER A 11 -24.08 20.75 7.79
C SER A 11 -25.48 21.29 7.47
N GLY A 12 -25.95 22.24 8.25
CA GLY A 12 -27.20 22.96 8.02
C GLY A 12 -27.10 24.06 6.92
N LYS A 13 -25.88 24.31 6.42
CA LYS A 13 -25.61 25.24 5.33
C LYS A 13 -24.53 24.68 4.39
N PRO A 14 -24.43 25.18 3.13
CA PRO A 14 -23.34 24.79 2.24
C PRO A 14 -21.98 25.13 2.84
N ALA A 15 -21.08 24.14 2.88
CA ALA A 15 -19.70 24.29 3.31
C ALA A 15 -18.84 23.15 2.69
N GLU A 16 -17.68 23.48 2.15
CA GLU A 16 -16.74 22.46 1.62
C GLU A 16 -16.13 21.63 2.76
N CYS A 17 -15.73 22.30 3.84
CA CYS A 17 -15.19 21.67 5.04
C CYS A 17 -15.93 22.20 6.27
N PRO A 18 -17.14 21.69 6.60
CA PRO A 18 -17.90 22.15 7.76
C PRO A 18 -17.19 21.83 9.07
N VAL A 19 -17.38 22.72 10.05
CA VAL A 19 -17.10 22.45 11.47
C VAL A 19 -18.40 22.13 12.17
N PHE A 20 -18.43 21.00 12.86
CA PHE A 20 -19.51 20.60 13.75
C PHE A 20 -19.04 20.86 15.18
N ALA A 21 -19.82 21.62 15.98
CA ALA A 21 -19.41 21.99 17.33
C ALA A 21 -20.53 21.78 18.36
N ARG A 22 -20.13 21.36 19.56
CA ARG A 22 -21.00 21.22 20.72
C ARG A 22 -20.31 21.75 21.95
N ASP A 23 -20.95 22.72 22.60
CA ASP A 23 -20.59 23.21 23.94
C ASP A 23 -21.30 22.40 25.02
N PHE A 24 -20.58 22.07 26.09
CA PHE A 24 -21.14 21.35 27.27
C PHE A 24 -20.35 21.67 28.54
N ALA A 25 -21.02 21.47 29.69
CA ALA A 25 -20.43 21.64 31.02
C ALA A 25 -20.15 20.27 31.66
N VAL A 26 -19.13 20.24 32.53
CA VAL A 26 -18.78 19.09 33.36
C VAL A 26 -18.60 19.62 34.79
N ASP A 27 -19.55 19.31 35.66
CA ASP A 27 -19.60 19.86 37.02
C ASP A 27 -19.17 18.88 38.12
N LYS A 28 -18.87 17.63 37.72
CA LYS A 28 -18.45 16.54 38.61
C LYS A 28 -16.99 16.13 38.35
N ALA A 29 -16.38 15.49 39.34
CA ALA A 29 -15.04 14.92 39.19
C ALA A 29 -15.06 13.74 38.20
N VAL A 30 -14.32 13.88 37.11
CA VAL A 30 -14.23 12.88 36.03
C VAL A 30 -13.29 11.74 36.42
N ARG A 31 -13.74 10.50 36.23
CA ARG A 31 -12.93 9.29 36.34
C ARG A 31 -12.31 8.91 35.01
N HIS A 32 -13.12 8.90 33.96
CA HIS A 32 -12.73 8.52 32.61
C HIS A 32 -13.65 9.16 31.57
N ALA A 33 -13.11 9.52 30.43
CA ALA A 33 -13.90 10.02 29.31
C ALA A 33 -13.42 9.44 27.97
N GLU A 34 -14.37 8.90 27.22
CA GLU A 34 -14.12 8.19 25.97
C GLU A 34 -14.96 8.80 24.84
N LEU A 35 -14.28 9.17 23.73
CA LEU A 35 -14.91 9.65 22.51
C LEU A 35 -14.87 8.55 21.45
N GLU A 36 -16.04 8.03 21.06
CA GLU A 36 -16.24 7.25 19.83
C GLU A 36 -16.68 8.20 18.72
N ILE A 37 -15.99 8.18 17.58
CA ILE A 37 -16.22 9.14 16.49
C ILE A 37 -15.88 8.53 15.12
N THR A 38 -16.68 8.91 14.11
CA THR A 38 -16.34 8.66 12.70
C THR A 38 -17.04 9.69 11.80
N ALA A 39 -16.63 9.71 10.51
CA ALA A 39 -17.22 10.60 9.52
C ALA A 39 -17.39 9.88 8.17
N ALA A 40 -18.41 10.24 7.42
CA ALA A 40 -18.44 10.03 5.98
C ALA A 40 -17.70 11.22 5.35
N GLY A 41 -16.41 11.03 5.15
CA GLY A 41 -15.38 12.02 4.86
C GLY A 41 -14.11 11.73 5.66
N VAL A 42 -13.18 12.69 5.72
CA VAL A 42 -12.03 12.67 6.64
C VAL A 42 -12.19 13.77 7.66
N TYR A 43 -11.79 13.54 8.92
CA TYR A 43 -12.04 14.50 9.99
C TYR A 43 -10.80 14.82 10.82
N GLU A 44 -10.81 16.02 11.41
CA GLU A 44 -9.97 16.41 12.52
C GLU A 44 -10.84 16.90 13.69
N ALA A 45 -10.70 16.26 14.86
CA ALA A 45 -11.44 16.62 16.06
C ALA A 45 -10.55 17.38 17.04
N THR A 46 -11.14 18.38 17.71
CA THR A 46 -10.52 19.13 18.81
C THR A 46 -11.45 19.18 20.01
N LEU A 47 -10.90 19.04 21.21
CA LEU A 47 -11.59 19.28 22.47
C LEU A 47 -10.89 20.44 23.20
N ASN A 48 -11.61 21.54 23.42
CA ASN A 48 -11.07 22.77 24.00
C ASN A 48 -9.86 23.34 23.18
N GLY A 49 -9.90 23.22 21.85
CA GLY A 49 -8.86 23.68 20.94
C GLY A 49 -7.60 22.79 20.91
N ARG A 50 -7.59 21.67 21.64
CA ARG A 50 -6.52 20.66 21.58
C ARG A 50 -6.96 19.51 20.70
N ARG A 51 -6.10 19.07 19.78
CA ARG A 51 -6.37 17.94 18.88
C ARG A 51 -6.67 16.67 19.68
N VAL A 52 -7.66 15.91 19.22
CA VAL A 52 -8.01 14.59 19.74
C VAL A 52 -7.32 13.52 18.92
N GLY A 53 -6.48 12.72 19.58
CA GLY A 53 -5.75 11.64 18.96
C GLY A 53 -4.66 12.10 17.98
N ASP A 54 -4.06 11.14 17.29
CA ASP A 54 -2.96 11.35 16.36
C ASP A 54 -3.18 10.67 14.98
N PHE A 55 -4.35 10.08 14.77
CA PHE A 55 -4.72 9.48 13.50
C PHE A 55 -4.89 10.58 12.44
N PHE A 56 -4.05 10.55 11.42
CA PHE A 56 -4.09 11.46 10.27
C PHE A 56 -5.04 10.91 9.22
N LEU A 57 -5.94 11.74 8.67
CA LEU A 57 -6.98 11.36 7.71
C LEU A 57 -7.98 10.30 8.25
N ALA A 58 -8.26 10.32 9.57
CA ALA A 58 -9.32 9.49 10.14
C ALA A 58 -10.67 9.77 9.44
N PRO A 59 -11.54 8.76 9.27
CA PRO A 59 -11.51 7.39 9.76
C PRO A 59 -10.70 6.42 8.88
N GLY A 60 -10.03 6.90 7.84
CA GLY A 60 -9.37 6.11 6.83
C GLY A 60 -10.30 5.73 5.67
N TRP A 61 -9.82 4.84 4.80
CA TRP A 61 -10.53 4.42 3.60
C TRP A 61 -10.94 2.96 3.66
N THR A 62 -12.24 2.68 3.67
CA THR A 62 -12.86 1.36 3.62
C THR A 62 -13.95 1.34 2.56
N VAL A 63 -14.59 0.22 2.36
CA VAL A 63 -15.82 0.11 1.55
C VAL A 63 -16.97 0.77 2.32
N TYR A 64 -17.08 2.10 2.28
CA TYR A 64 -17.97 2.91 3.12
C TYR A 64 -19.45 2.49 3.08
N ARG A 65 -19.91 1.86 2.00
CA ARG A 65 -21.31 1.36 1.91
C ARG A 65 -21.59 0.19 2.86
N THR A 66 -20.55 -0.54 3.30
CA THR A 66 -20.68 -1.73 4.15
C THR A 66 -19.81 -1.69 5.41
N ARG A 67 -18.76 -0.88 5.40
CA ARG A 67 -17.74 -0.85 6.46
C ARG A 67 -17.25 0.58 6.66
N LEU A 68 -17.46 1.13 7.84
CA LEU A 68 -16.98 2.47 8.22
C LEU A 68 -16.39 2.38 9.62
N GLN A 69 -15.09 2.62 9.74
CA GLN A 69 -14.36 2.47 10.99
C GLN A 69 -14.70 3.58 11.98
N VAL A 70 -14.96 3.20 13.23
CA VAL A 70 -15.17 4.11 14.37
C VAL A 70 -13.88 4.14 15.18
N GLN A 71 -13.32 5.34 15.37
CA GLN A 71 -12.18 5.57 16.25
C GLN A 71 -12.64 5.77 17.68
N THR A 72 -11.84 5.31 18.63
CA THR A 72 -12.07 5.48 20.07
C THR A 72 -10.86 6.18 20.69
N TYR A 73 -11.11 7.29 21.38
CA TYR A 73 -10.07 8.11 22.01
C TYR A 73 -10.35 8.33 23.49
N ASP A 74 -9.35 8.12 24.34
CA ASP A 74 -9.36 8.62 25.71
C ASP A 74 -9.14 10.15 25.67
N VAL A 75 -10.12 10.90 26.17
CA VAL A 75 -10.11 12.37 26.20
C VAL A 75 -10.18 12.93 27.62
N THR A 76 -9.95 12.08 28.62
CA THR A 76 -10.05 12.43 30.04
C THR A 76 -9.27 13.70 30.39
N ASP A 77 -8.00 13.77 29.97
CA ASP A 77 -7.09 14.89 30.24
C ASP A 77 -7.35 16.15 29.40
N LEU A 78 -8.29 16.08 28.46
CA LEU A 78 -8.70 17.23 27.64
C LEU A 78 -9.90 17.98 28.21
N LEU A 79 -10.65 17.36 29.15
CA LEU A 79 -11.86 17.94 29.73
C LEU A 79 -11.56 19.07 30.72
N ARG A 80 -12.50 20.02 30.79
CA ARG A 80 -12.56 21.18 31.69
C ARG A 80 -13.97 21.31 32.26
N SER A 81 -14.22 22.30 33.11
CA SER A 81 -15.58 22.59 33.59
C SER A 81 -16.52 23.06 32.47
N ARG A 82 -16.00 23.80 31.51
CA ARG A 82 -16.68 24.16 30.24
C ARG A 82 -15.89 23.66 29.06
N ASN A 83 -16.57 23.01 28.15
CA ASN A 83 -15.93 22.28 27.04
C ASN A 83 -16.61 22.65 25.74
N GLN A 84 -15.79 22.61 24.67
CA GLN A 84 -16.24 22.60 23.29
C GLN A 84 -15.56 21.43 22.55
N LEU A 85 -16.38 20.50 22.04
CA LEU A 85 -15.96 19.52 21.06
C LEU A 85 -16.27 20.08 19.70
N ALA A 86 -15.22 20.24 18.85
CA ALA A 86 -15.35 20.74 17.49
C ALA A 86 -14.67 19.78 16.51
N VAL A 87 -15.33 19.49 15.40
CA VAL A 87 -14.88 18.52 14.39
C VAL A 87 -15.00 19.15 13.02
N THR A 88 -13.85 19.31 12.35
CA THR A 88 -13.79 19.70 10.93
C THR A 88 -13.84 18.43 10.08
N VAL A 89 -14.70 18.40 9.05
CA VAL A 89 -14.85 17.25 8.17
C VAL A 89 -14.63 17.69 6.72
N GLY A 90 -13.67 17.05 6.03
CA GLY A 90 -13.39 17.24 4.61
C GLY A 90 -13.91 16.07 3.77
N SER A 91 -13.92 16.24 2.45
CA SER A 91 -14.42 15.26 1.49
C SER A 91 -13.68 13.91 1.55
N GLY A 92 -12.35 13.96 1.68
CA GLY A 92 -11.49 12.77 1.69
C GLY A 92 -11.75 11.83 0.50
N TRP A 93 -11.77 10.52 0.78
CA TRP A 93 -12.11 9.48 -0.20
C TRP A 93 -13.62 9.29 -0.39
N TYR A 94 -14.44 9.88 0.48
CA TYR A 94 -15.88 9.64 0.47
C TYR A 94 -16.60 10.39 -0.67
N CYS A 95 -16.32 11.68 -0.85
CA CYS A 95 -17.01 12.53 -1.82
C CYS A 95 -16.09 13.55 -2.52
N GLY A 96 -14.76 13.33 -2.46
CA GLY A 96 -13.77 14.09 -3.21
C GLY A 96 -13.69 13.69 -4.69
N THR A 97 -12.62 14.11 -5.35
CA THR A 97 -12.38 13.84 -6.78
C THR A 97 -11.71 12.50 -7.03
N ILE A 98 -11.89 11.51 -6.14
CA ILE A 98 -11.28 10.18 -6.26
C ILE A 98 -11.66 9.53 -7.60
N ALA A 99 -10.65 8.95 -8.26
CA ALA A 99 -10.80 8.30 -9.56
C ALA A 99 -11.46 9.22 -10.62
N ARG A 100 -11.28 10.54 -10.50
CA ARG A 100 -11.91 11.57 -11.36
C ARG A 100 -13.45 11.65 -11.24
N LEU A 101 -14.02 10.97 -10.24
CA LEU A 101 -15.45 10.95 -9.99
C LEU A 101 -15.76 11.85 -8.79
N LYS A 102 -16.27 13.06 -9.04
CA LYS A 102 -16.83 13.89 -7.96
C LYS A 102 -18.23 13.38 -7.65
N THR A 103 -18.42 12.80 -6.48
CA THR A 103 -19.73 12.39 -6.01
C THR A 103 -20.30 13.53 -5.15
N PRO A 104 -21.37 14.23 -5.60
CA PRO A 104 -21.94 15.36 -4.86
C PRO A 104 -22.77 14.85 -3.69
N GLN A 105 -22.12 14.38 -2.63
CA GLN A 105 -22.76 14.00 -1.39
C GLN A 105 -22.25 14.86 -0.23
N PRO A 106 -23.10 15.24 0.74
CA PRO A 106 -22.62 15.97 1.90
C PRO A 106 -21.76 15.07 2.78
N VAL A 107 -20.69 15.62 3.34
CA VAL A 107 -19.97 14.97 4.44
C VAL A 107 -20.86 14.86 5.67
N ARG A 108 -20.62 13.84 6.50
CA ARG A 108 -21.41 13.53 7.69
C ARG A 108 -20.51 13.25 8.87
N LEU A 109 -21.02 13.50 10.06
CA LEU A 109 -20.37 13.20 11.34
C LEU A 109 -21.30 12.37 12.21
N ILE A 110 -20.74 11.40 12.93
CA ILE A 110 -21.40 10.76 14.08
C ILE A 110 -20.37 10.63 15.22
N ALA A 111 -20.77 10.99 16.43
CA ALA A 111 -19.88 10.92 17.59
C ALA A 111 -20.67 10.70 18.88
N SER A 112 -20.04 10.03 19.85
CA SER A 112 -20.55 9.81 21.21
C SER A 112 -19.41 9.98 22.19
N LEU A 113 -19.46 11.00 23.03
CA LEU A 113 -18.57 11.21 24.15
C LEU A 113 -19.25 10.70 25.42
N THR A 114 -18.68 9.70 26.05
CA THR A 114 -19.11 9.19 27.37
C THR A 114 -18.18 9.71 28.44
N ILE A 115 -18.73 10.31 29.52
CA ILE A 115 -17.99 10.85 30.65
C ILE A 115 -18.43 10.10 31.90
N GLU A 116 -17.52 9.36 32.49
CA GLU A 116 -17.74 8.62 33.73
C GLU A 116 -17.19 9.39 34.92
N TYR A 117 -18.00 9.54 35.95
CA TYR A 117 -17.66 10.29 37.14
C TYR A 117 -17.19 9.42 38.31
N THR A 118 -16.46 10.01 39.24
CA THR A 118 -15.97 9.31 40.43
C THR A 118 -17.09 8.87 41.37
N ASP A 119 -18.30 9.47 41.27
CA ASP A 119 -19.48 9.07 42.01
C ASP A 119 -20.22 7.86 41.40
N GLY A 120 -19.71 7.30 40.33
CA GLY A 120 -20.27 6.16 39.61
C GLY A 120 -21.36 6.51 38.58
N THR A 121 -21.72 7.79 38.45
CA THR A 121 -22.65 8.26 37.41
C THR A 121 -21.92 8.50 36.09
N ALA A 122 -22.65 8.62 34.98
CA ALA A 122 -22.08 8.94 33.68
C ALA A 122 -23.02 9.88 32.91
N ASP A 123 -22.41 10.74 32.08
CA ASP A 123 -23.08 11.52 31.06
C ASP A 123 -22.67 11.06 29.68
N GLN A 124 -23.57 11.26 28.71
CA GLN A 124 -23.31 10.98 27.31
C GLN A 124 -23.66 12.18 26.46
N ILE A 125 -22.70 12.64 25.64
CA ILE A 125 -22.88 13.72 24.69
C ILE A 125 -22.80 13.10 23.30
N VAL A 126 -23.89 13.11 22.56
CA VAL A 126 -24.04 12.50 21.25
C VAL A 126 -24.25 13.54 20.16
N THR A 127 -23.95 13.21 18.94
CA THR A 127 -24.35 14.00 17.77
C THR A 127 -25.86 13.90 17.60
N ASP A 128 -26.49 15.08 17.48
CA ASP A 128 -27.92 15.29 17.27
C ASP A 128 -28.18 16.70 16.70
N GLY A 129 -29.43 17.09 16.54
CA GLY A 129 -29.84 18.41 16.02
C GLY A 129 -29.47 19.60 16.89
N SER A 130 -28.95 19.41 18.12
CA SER A 130 -28.48 20.48 19.01
C SER A 130 -27.06 20.96 18.71
N TRP A 131 -26.30 20.22 17.88
CA TRP A 131 -24.98 20.65 17.41
C TRP A 131 -25.11 21.85 16.48
N GLN A 132 -24.08 22.69 16.47
CA GLN A 132 -23.99 23.84 15.58
C GLN A 132 -23.01 23.54 14.46
N THR A 133 -23.26 24.11 13.26
CA THR A 133 -22.37 23.99 12.11
C THR A 133 -21.97 25.37 11.61
N THR A 134 -20.68 25.50 11.30
CA THR A 134 -20.06 26.67 10.68
C THR A 134 -19.19 26.25 9.51
N GLU A 135 -18.79 27.21 8.69
CA GLU A 135 -17.70 27.02 7.72
C GLU A 135 -16.34 27.07 8.44
N SER A 136 -15.36 26.29 8.00
CA SER A 136 -14.01 26.30 8.57
C SER A 136 -13.08 27.29 7.90
N ALA A 137 -11.92 27.56 8.54
CA ALA A 137 -10.79 28.26 7.93
C ALA A 137 -10.19 27.44 6.76
N THR A 138 -10.32 26.11 6.75
CA THR A 138 -10.03 25.28 5.60
C THR A 138 -11.13 25.43 4.57
N ARG A 139 -10.87 26.26 3.55
CA ARG A 139 -11.84 26.66 2.55
C ARG A 139 -12.02 25.62 1.43
N TYR A 140 -11.03 24.74 1.28
CA TYR A 140 -11.03 23.65 0.32
C TYR A 140 -10.10 22.53 0.79
N ALA A 141 -10.52 21.27 0.64
CA ALA A 141 -9.66 20.11 0.83
C ALA A 141 -10.10 18.96 -0.09
N ASP A 142 -9.13 18.41 -0.80
CA ASP A 142 -9.32 17.29 -1.72
C ASP A 142 -8.04 16.45 -1.77
N ILE A 143 -8.17 15.14 -1.83
CA ILE A 143 -7.01 14.22 -1.81
C ILE A 143 -6.04 14.49 -2.98
N TYR A 144 -6.55 14.77 -4.19
CA TYR A 144 -5.70 15.01 -5.36
C TYR A 144 -5.27 16.47 -5.51
N ASN A 145 -6.19 17.39 -5.22
CA ASN A 145 -6.00 18.79 -5.53
C ASN A 145 -5.33 19.57 -4.40
N GLY A 146 -5.40 19.04 -3.17
CA GLY A 146 -4.73 19.62 -2.02
C GLY A 146 -5.64 20.44 -1.12
N GLU A 147 -5.05 21.37 -0.35
CA GLU A 147 -5.74 22.09 0.71
C GLU A 147 -5.49 23.60 0.67
N THR A 148 -6.56 24.39 0.86
CA THR A 148 -6.51 25.85 0.97
C THR A 148 -7.09 26.28 2.31
N CYS A 149 -6.30 27.04 3.07
CA CYS A 149 -6.68 27.60 4.36
C CYS A 149 -6.63 29.13 4.32
N ASP A 150 -7.67 29.79 4.84
CA ASP A 150 -7.65 31.24 5.11
C ASP A 150 -7.61 31.46 6.63
N ALA A 151 -6.43 31.80 7.15
CA ALA A 151 -6.21 32.01 8.58
C ALA A 151 -6.97 33.24 9.14
N ASN A 152 -7.52 34.09 8.26
CA ASN A 152 -8.34 35.24 8.65
C ASN A 152 -9.83 34.93 8.69
N PHE A 153 -10.24 33.83 8.06
CA PHE A 153 -11.67 33.51 7.96
C PHE A 153 -12.24 33.10 9.31
N ARG A 154 -13.40 33.65 9.59
CA ARG A 154 -14.26 33.28 10.72
C ARG A 154 -15.69 33.27 10.23
N ASP A 155 -16.44 32.28 10.63
CA ASP A 155 -17.89 32.20 10.40
C ASP A 155 -18.61 32.45 11.73
N ASP A 156 -19.13 33.65 11.90
CA ASP A 156 -19.83 34.08 13.09
C ASP A 156 -21.35 33.80 13.04
N SER A 157 -21.80 33.03 12.07
CA SER A 157 -23.21 32.71 11.82
C SER A 157 -23.47 31.20 11.91
N PRO A 158 -23.32 30.58 13.09
CA PRO A 158 -23.61 29.17 13.28
C PRO A 158 -25.07 28.85 12.99
N VAL A 159 -25.32 27.70 12.40
CA VAL A 159 -26.67 27.16 12.18
C VAL A 159 -26.77 25.74 12.77
N PRO A 160 -27.96 25.30 13.22
CA PRO A 160 -28.12 23.93 13.70
C PRO A 160 -27.69 22.90 12.66
N ALA A 161 -27.08 21.82 13.14
CA ALA A 161 -26.82 20.64 12.33
C ALA A 161 -28.15 19.97 11.93
N VAL A 162 -28.16 19.33 10.78
CA VAL A 162 -29.31 18.57 10.27
C VAL A 162 -29.08 17.09 10.52
N VAL A 163 -29.99 16.45 11.25
CA VAL A 163 -29.99 14.99 11.43
C VAL A 163 -30.27 14.31 10.08
N ASP A 164 -29.52 13.26 9.77
CA ASP A 164 -29.62 12.48 8.52
C ASP A 164 -29.98 11.01 8.83
N ASP A 165 -31.23 10.79 9.13
CA ASP A 165 -31.77 9.46 9.49
C ASP A 165 -31.69 8.45 8.35
N ALA A 166 -31.55 8.91 7.09
CA ALA A 166 -31.44 8.05 5.92
C ALA A 166 -30.07 7.40 5.79
N PHE A 167 -29.02 7.95 6.45
CA PHE A 167 -27.69 7.37 6.37
C PHE A 167 -27.53 6.22 7.38
N PRO A 168 -27.19 5.00 6.94
CA PRO A 168 -27.26 3.82 7.80
C PRO A 168 -26.15 3.81 8.87
N LYS A 169 -26.43 3.17 10.01
CA LYS A 169 -25.46 2.88 11.07
C LYS A 169 -24.96 1.42 11.02
N SER A 170 -25.56 0.60 10.17
CA SER A 170 -25.20 -0.83 10.06
C SER A 170 -23.78 -1.09 9.54
N GLN A 171 -23.17 -0.10 8.88
CA GLN A 171 -21.80 -0.15 8.40
C GLN A 171 -20.75 0.19 9.46
N LEU A 172 -21.14 0.69 10.65
CA LEU A 172 -20.21 1.08 11.69
C LEU A 172 -19.50 -0.14 12.27
N ILE A 173 -18.18 -0.14 12.22
CA ILE A 173 -17.31 -1.16 12.78
C ILE A 173 -16.22 -0.53 13.65
N PRO A 174 -15.73 -1.20 14.70
CA PRO A 174 -14.54 -0.74 15.39
C PRO A 174 -13.35 -0.64 14.44
N GLN A 175 -12.45 0.29 14.70
CA GLN A 175 -11.19 0.39 13.92
C GLN A 175 -10.42 -0.93 13.96
N GLN A 176 -9.97 -1.41 12.79
CA GLN A 176 -9.28 -2.68 12.61
C GLN A 176 -7.84 -2.50 12.15
N GLY A 177 -7.60 -1.55 11.23
CA GLY A 177 -6.28 -1.25 10.68
C GLY A 177 -5.39 -0.44 11.61
N GLU A 178 -4.09 -0.38 11.28
CA GLU A 178 -3.19 0.55 11.91
C GLU A 178 -3.57 2.00 11.52
N PRO A 179 -3.56 2.96 12.47
CA PRO A 179 -3.83 4.35 12.14
C PRO A 179 -2.74 4.90 11.21
N VAL A 180 -3.12 5.73 10.27
CA VAL A 180 -2.15 6.55 9.55
C VAL A 180 -1.59 7.60 10.51
N ARG A 181 -0.27 7.74 10.58
CA ARG A 181 0.39 8.73 11.43
C ARG A 181 1.37 9.58 10.66
N LEU A 182 1.62 10.79 11.16
CA LEU A 182 2.70 11.66 10.73
C LEU A 182 3.99 11.23 11.44
N GLN A 183 4.96 10.74 10.68
CA GLN A 183 6.12 10.03 11.22
C GLN A 183 7.43 10.79 10.98
N GLU A 184 8.30 10.35 10.06
CA GLU A 184 9.61 10.96 9.83
C GLU A 184 9.49 12.41 9.39
N ARG A 185 10.43 13.21 9.85
CA ARG A 185 10.54 14.66 9.57
C ARG A 185 11.81 14.94 8.79
N LEU A 186 11.67 15.45 7.59
CA LEU A 186 12.77 15.76 6.71
C LEU A 186 12.89 17.27 6.52
N LYS A 187 14.13 17.77 6.56
CA LYS A 187 14.46 19.14 6.19
C LYS A 187 14.90 19.19 4.73
N PRO A 188 14.69 20.32 4.02
CA PRO A 188 15.30 20.49 2.72
C PRO A 188 16.82 20.31 2.79
N VAL A 189 17.35 19.47 1.93
CA VAL A 189 18.80 19.23 1.79
C VAL A 189 19.44 20.23 0.81
N ARG A 190 18.62 20.84 -0.05
CA ARG A 190 19.06 21.78 -1.06
C ARG A 190 17.95 22.76 -1.47
N VAL A 191 18.32 23.99 -1.76
CA VAL A 191 17.48 24.99 -2.47
C VAL A 191 17.98 25.08 -3.90
N ILE A 192 17.09 24.96 -4.85
CA ILE A 192 17.39 25.00 -6.28
C ILE A 192 16.71 26.24 -6.87
N GLN A 193 17.49 27.06 -7.60
CA GLN A 193 16.93 28.03 -8.53
C GLN A 193 16.93 27.36 -9.91
N THR A 194 15.78 27.05 -10.43
CA THR A 194 15.67 26.35 -11.73
C THR A 194 16.00 27.28 -12.90
N PRO A 195 16.37 26.75 -14.07
CA PRO A 195 16.53 27.56 -15.28
C PRO A 195 15.28 28.37 -15.65
N ALA A 196 14.09 27.89 -15.32
CA ALA A 196 12.82 28.61 -15.48
C ALA A 196 12.60 29.72 -14.41
N GLY A 197 13.53 29.92 -13.48
CA GLY A 197 13.45 30.93 -12.42
C GLY A 197 12.59 30.54 -11.21
N GLU A 198 12.31 29.26 -11.03
CA GLU A 198 11.52 28.73 -9.92
C GLU A 198 12.39 28.48 -8.68
N THR A 199 11.86 28.74 -7.48
CA THR A 199 12.49 28.34 -6.22
C THR A 199 11.97 26.98 -5.80
N VAL A 200 12.84 25.96 -5.77
CA VAL A 200 12.51 24.59 -5.45
C VAL A 200 13.30 24.09 -4.25
N LEU A 201 12.62 23.43 -3.33
CA LEU A 201 13.22 22.76 -2.17
C LEU A 201 13.30 21.26 -2.46
N ASP A 202 14.51 20.67 -2.39
CA ASP A 202 14.76 19.22 -2.47
C ASP A 202 14.86 18.65 -1.06
N PHE A 203 13.98 17.70 -0.71
CA PHE A 203 14.04 17.00 0.59
C PHE A 203 14.93 15.74 0.57
N GLY A 204 15.50 15.39 -0.58
CA GLY A 204 16.45 14.28 -0.71
C GLY A 204 15.82 12.88 -0.71
N GLN A 205 14.54 12.77 -0.36
CA GLN A 205 13.77 11.52 -0.29
C GLN A 205 12.36 11.74 -0.83
N GLU A 206 11.91 10.87 -1.71
CA GLU A 206 10.50 10.77 -2.12
C GLU A 206 9.66 10.21 -0.96
N ILE A 207 8.61 10.92 -0.60
CA ILE A 207 7.70 10.55 0.49
C ILE A 207 6.24 10.73 0.11
N THR A 208 5.37 10.03 0.79
CA THR A 208 3.96 10.38 0.93
C THR A 208 3.78 11.14 2.23
N GLY A 209 3.11 12.30 2.22
CA GLY A 209 2.96 13.10 3.42
C GLY A 209 2.52 14.53 3.17
N ILE A 210 2.96 15.41 4.06
CA ILE A 210 2.62 16.84 4.06
C ILE A 210 3.85 17.71 4.25
N VAL A 211 3.71 19.01 3.97
CA VAL A 211 4.72 20.02 4.35
C VAL A 211 4.16 20.93 5.45
N ARG A 212 4.90 21.00 6.55
CA ARG A 212 4.70 21.97 7.62
C ARG A 212 5.67 23.12 7.42
N PHE A 213 5.19 24.35 7.57
CA PHE A 213 6.06 25.52 7.52
C PHE A 213 5.69 26.56 8.57
N THR A 214 6.67 27.41 8.91
CA THR A 214 6.52 28.57 9.80
C THR A 214 6.89 29.82 9.06
N VAL A 215 6.05 30.85 9.14
CA VAL A 215 6.22 32.12 8.41
C VAL A 215 5.84 33.31 9.25
N SER A 216 6.55 34.43 9.10
CA SER A 216 6.12 35.75 9.54
C SER A 216 5.55 36.48 8.34
N ALA A 217 4.30 36.88 8.42
CA ALA A 217 3.55 37.43 7.29
C ALA A 217 2.65 38.59 7.72
N GLN A 218 2.16 39.32 6.74
CA GLN A 218 1.08 40.30 6.89
C GLN A 218 -0.26 39.65 6.54
N ARG A 219 -1.34 40.21 7.09
CA ARG A 219 -2.68 39.77 6.77
C ARG A 219 -2.97 39.84 5.29
N GLY A 220 -3.37 38.71 4.69
CA GLY A 220 -3.69 38.60 3.27
C GLY A 220 -2.53 38.14 2.40
N ASP A 221 -1.29 38.09 2.94
CA ASP A 221 -0.19 37.44 2.22
C ASP A 221 -0.56 36.00 1.87
N ARG A 222 -0.15 35.56 0.68
CA ARG A 222 -0.44 34.22 0.20
C ARG A 222 0.83 33.39 0.15
N ILE A 223 0.72 32.16 0.63
CA ILE A 223 1.72 31.12 0.45
C ILE A 223 1.10 30.05 -0.45
N THR A 224 1.81 29.72 -1.53
CA THR A 224 1.41 28.65 -2.46
C THR A 224 2.59 27.75 -2.71
N LEU A 225 2.41 26.46 -2.40
CA LEU A 225 3.40 25.42 -2.61
C LEU A 225 2.82 24.36 -3.54
N HIS A 226 3.66 23.86 -4.45
CA HIS A 226 3.34 22.74 -5.33
C HIS A 226 4.31 21.61 -5.10
N THR A 227 3.86 20.38 -5.30
CA THR A 227 4.66 19.17 -5.10
C THR A 227 5.10 18.55 -6.42
N ALA A 228 6.27 17.92 -6.46
CA ALA A 228 6.74 17.11 -7.57
C ALA A 228 7.62 15.96 -7.08
N GLU A 229 7.61 14.85 -7.82
CA GLU A 229 8.50 13.71 -7.59
C GLU A 229 9.88 13.95 -8.22
N MET A 230 9.94 14.66 -9.34
CA MET A 230 11.14 14.80 -10.16
C MET A 230 11.33 16.23 -10.68
N LEU A 231 12.54 16.52 -11.11
CA LEU A 231 12.85 17.63 -12.00
C LEU A 231 13.03 17.08 -13.43
N ASP A 232 12.66 17.86 -14.44
CA ASP A 232 12.88 17.49 -15.84
C ASP A 232 14.38 17.42 -16.17
N ARG A 233 14.71 17.05 -17.41
CA ARG A 233 16.10 16.92 -17.85
C ARG A 233 16.87 18.23 -17.81
N ASP A 234 16.16 19.37 -17.92
CA ASP A 234 16.75 20.71 -17.88
C ASP A 234 16.85 21.26 -16.45
N GLY A 235 16.35 20.50 -15.45
CA GLY A 235 16.38 20.84 -14.03
C GLY A 235 15.20 21.70 -13.57
N ASN A 236 14.14 21.84 -14.38
CA ASN A 236 12.92 22.55 -14.00
C ASN A 236 11.94 21.63 -13.24
N PHE A 237 11.01 22.25 -12.55
CA PHE A 237 9.97 21.56 -11.80
C PHE A 237 9.02 20.79 -12.73
N TYR A 238 8.82 19.48 -12.51
CA TYR A 238 8.06 18.61 -13.39
C TYR A 238 6.84 18.03 -12.73
N THR A 239 5.66 18.19 -13.32
CA THR A 239 4.37 17.71 -12.80
C THR A 239 3.47 17.07 -13.85
N GLU A 240 3.94 16.84 -15.08
CA GLU A 240 3.08 16.27 -16.13
C GLU A 240 2.59 14.85 -15.73
N ASN A 241 3.40 14.10 -14.98
CA ASN A 241 3.05 12.79 -14.47
C ASN A 241 2.02 12.81 -13.31
N TYR A 242 1.65 13.99 -12.81
CA TYR A 242 0.53 14.13 -11.84
C TYR A 242 -0.82 14.11 -12.54
N ARG A 243 -0.85 14.16 -13.88
CA ARG A 243 -2.06 14.24 -14.70
C ARG A 243 -2.90 15.45 -14.28
N ASP A 244 -4.17 15.25 -13.83
CA ASP A 244 -5.07 16.31 -13.41
C ASP A 244 -4.93 16.71 -11.93
N ALA A 245 -4.14 15.99 -11.12
CA ALA A 245 -3.95 16.29 -9.71
C ALA A 245 -3.16 17.61 -9.54
N LYS A 246 -3.80 18.63 -8.95
CA LYS A 246 -3.17 19.95 -8.75
C LYS A 246 -2.12 19.94 -7.66
N SER A 247 -2.29 19.11 -6.67
CA SER A 247 -1.32 18.85 -5.59
C SER A 247 -0.77 20.14 -4.96
N THR A 248 -1.69 21.05 -4.57
CA THR A 248 -1.38 22.41 -4.14
C THR A 248 -1.67 22.61 -2.67
N MET A 249 -0.74 23.21 -1.94
CA MET A 249 -0.92 23.68 -0.55
C MET A 249 -0.99 25.21 -0.55
N GLN A 250 -2.06 25.78 0.01
CA GLN A 250 -2.26 27.23 0.00
C GLN A 250 -2.69 27.76 1.37
N LEU A 251 -2.01 28.81 1.83
CA LEU A 251 -2.36 29.55 3.05
C LEU A 251 -2.54 31.04 2.76
N ILE A 252 -3.68 31.60 3.13
CA ILE A 252 -3.88 33.05 3.25
C ILE A 252 -3.55 33.44 4.68
N CYS A 253 -2.46 34.19 4.86
CA CYS A 253 -1.86 34.46 6.16
C CYS A 253 -2.64 35.50 6.96
N ARG A 254 -2.61 35.35 8.28
CA ARG A 254 -2.90 36.42 9.26
C ARG A 254 -1.62 37.19 9.59
N ASP A 255 -1.75 38.30 10.32
CA ASP A 255 -0.59 39.05 10.81
C ASP A 255 0.26 38.24 11.78
N GLY A 256 1.59 38.40 11.64
CA GLY A 256 2.59 37.89 12.56
C GLY A 256 3.10 36.48 12.26
N LEU A 257 3.75 35.90 13.27
CA LEU A 257 4.32 34.55 13.17
C LEU A 257 3.21 33.49 13.24
N GLN A 258 3.24 32.57 12.29
CA GLN A 258 2.28 31.46 12.22
C GLN A 258 2.90 30.19 11.68
N THR A 259 2.41 29.04 12.13
CA THR A 259 2.78 27.73 11.62
C THR A 259 1.55 27.08 11.03
N TRP A 260 1.68 26.47 9.87
CA TRP A 260 0.60 25.76 9.20
C TRP A 260 1.07 24.47 8.53
N GLN A 261 0.17 23.53 8.39
CA GLN A 261 0.29 22.29 7.63
C GLN A 261 -1.10 21.84 7.16
N PRO A 262 -1.22 21.13 6.04
CA PRO A 262 -2.46 20.44 5.66
C PRO A 262 -2.88 19.41 6.69
N THR A 263 -4.20 19.22 6.85
CA THR A 263 -4.77 18.26 7.81
C THR A 263 -5.77 17.29 7.19
N LEU A 264 -6.34 17.63 6.02
CA LEU A 264 -7.39 16.89 5.34
C LEU A 264 -6.99 16.37 3.95
N SER A 265 -5.70 16.47 3.59
CA SER A 265 -5.13 16.00 2.33
C SER A 265 -3.69 15.52 2.53
N PHE A 266 -3.16 14.75 1.55
CA PHE A 266 -1.77 14.29 1.51
C PHE A 266 -1.21 14.35 0.10
N TYR A 267 0.12 14.25 -0.02
CA TYR A 267 0.87 14.45 -1.24
C TYR A 267 1.98 13.42 -1.37
N GLY A 268 2.28 12.97 -2.62
CA GLY A 268 3.49 12.24 -2.94
C GLY A 268 4.51 13.20 -3.52
N PHE A 269 5.75 13.29 -2.98
CA PHE A 269 6.72 14.27 -3.46
C PHE A 269 8.13 14.06 -2.90
N ARG A 270 9.11 14.53 -3.65
CA ARG A 270 10.45 14.82 -3.20
C ARG A 270 10.76 16.32 -3.21
N TYR A 271 10.17 17.03 -4.15
CA TYR A 271 10.42 18.44 -4.41
C TYR A 271 9.19 19.29 -4.10
N ILE A 272 9.45 20.50 -3.59
CA ILE A 272 8.42 21.54 -3.40
C ILE A 272 8.83 22.78 -4.16
N ARG A 273 7.98 23.25 -5.07
CA ARG A 273 8.09 24.59 -5.65
C ARG A 273 7.39 25.59 -4.76
N VAL A 274 8.11 26.64 -4.38
CA VAL A 274 7.56 27.79 -3.65
C VAL A 274 7.13 28.83 -4.68
N GLU A 275 5.84 28.84 -5.00
CA GLU A 275 5.29 29.79 -5.98
C GLU A 275 5.08 31.17 -5.38
N SER A 276 4.55 31.26 -4.15
CA SER A 276 4.40 32.53 -3.43
C SER A 276 4.82 32.38 -1.98
N TRP A 277 5.56 33.38 -1.51
CA TRP A 277 6.08 33.49 -0.14
C TRP A 277 6.41 34.96 0.20
N PRO A 278 6.07 35.47 1.41
CA PRO A 278 6.46 36.82 1.80
C PRO A 278 7.99 36.92 2.01
N GLY A 279 8.66 37.67 1.14
CA GLY A 279 10.12 37.79 1.14
C GLY A 279 10.85 36.55 0.59
N THR A 280 12.05 36.27 1.09
CA THR A 280 12.84 35.10 0.66
C THR A 280 12.55 33.90 1.56
N PRO A 281 12.18 32.73 1.01
CA PRO A 281 11.92 31.56 1.82
C PRO A 281 13.18 31.02 2.47
N ASP A 282 13.18 30.91 3.81
CA ASP A 282 14.21 30.21 4.55
C ASP A 282 13.93 28.69 4.49
N PRO A 283 14.85 27.86 3.97
CA PRO A 283 14.63 26.41 3.90
C PRO A 283 14.43 25.77 5.30
N GLN A 284 14.95 26.35 6.36
CA GLN A 284 14.75 25.86 7.73
C GLN A 284 13.30 26.06 8.23
N ALA A 285 12.55 26.96 7.61
CA ALA A 285 11.13 27.15 7.90
C ALA A 285 10.27 25.94 7.50
N PHE A 286 10.74 25.10 6.57
CA PHE A 286 9.98 23.98 6.02
C PHE A 286 10.38 22.65 6.65
N THR A 287 9.40 21.75 6.79
CA THR A 287 9.60 20.37 7.22
C THR A 287 8.62 19.49 6.45
N ALA A 288 9.12 18.58 5.63
CA ALA A 288 8.31 17.51 5.07
C ALA A 288 8.10 16.42 6.13
N ILE A 289 6.89 15.91 6.26
CA ILE A 289 6.52 14.91 7.26
C ILE A 289 5.88 13.74 6.54
N ALA A 290 6.49 12.57 6.64
CA ALA A 290 5.98 11.35 6.04
C ALA A 290 4.70 10.88 6.75
N ALA A 291 3.73 10.40 5.98
CA ALA A 291 2.46 9.86 6.46
C ALA A 291 2.25 8.45 5.91
N TYR A 292 2.04 7.49 6.78
CA TYR A 292 1.72 6.10 6.43
C TYR A 292 1.11 5.36 7.62
N SER A 293 0.49 4.19 7.35
CA SER A 293 -0.06 3.31 8.39
C SER A 293 1.03 2.89 9.37
N ASP A 294 0.77 2.99 10.67
CA ASP A 294 1.77 2.85 11.75
C ASP A 294 2.21 1.39 11.96
N MET A 295 2.81 0.82 10.92
CA MET A 295 3.36 -0.54 10.94
C MET A 295 4.77 -0.54 11.53
N THR A 296 5.03 -1.47 12.45
CA THR A 296 6.39 -1.66 13.00
C THR A 296 7.29 -2.34 11.97
N ARG A 297 8.48 -1.78 11.71
CA ARG A 297 9.49 -2.45 10.88
C ARG A 297 9.98 -3.72 11.57
N THR A 298 9.97 -4.84 10.86
CA THR A 298 10.35 -6.17 11.35
C THR A 298 11.50 -6.80 10.57
N GLY A 299 11.77 -6.34 9.35
CA GLY A 299 12.81 -6.89 8.48
C GLY A 299 13.91 -5.90 8.12
N TRP A 300 15.15 -6.38 8.11
CA TRP A 300 16.34 -5.62 7.71
C TRP A 300 17.24 -6.46 6.82
N LEU A 301 17.67 -5.87 5.71
CA LEU A 301 18.63 -6.42 4.76
C LEU A 301 19.85 -5.52 4.68
N ARG A 302 21.02 -6.11 4.61
CA ARG A 302 22.29 -5.43 4.35
C ARG A 302 23.23 -6.34 3.59
N SER A 303 23.84 -5.83 2.52
CA SER A 303 24.86 -6.55 1.72
C SER A 303 26.16 -5.76 1.66
N GLY A 304 27.23 -6.38 1.14
CA GLY A 304 28.48 -5.71 0.84
C GLY A 304 28.38 -4.72 -0.34
N VAL A 305 27.29 -4.75 -1.11
CA VAL A 305 27.09 -3.88 -2.28
C VAL A 305 26.28 -2.66 -1.91
N HIS A 306 26.90 -1.49 -1.91
CA HIS A 306 26.27 -0.22 -1.49
C HIS A 306 24.99 0.12 -2.28
N LYS A 307 24.99 -0.09 -3.61
CA LYS A 307 23.81 0.19 -4.46
C LYS A 307 22.63 -0.72 -4.13
N LEU A 308 22.90 -1.98 -3.78
CA LEU A 308 21.86 -2.92 -3.34
C LEU A 308 21.27 -2.49 -1.99
N ASN A 309 22.10 -1.97 -1.07
CA ASN A 309 21.58 -1.41 0.19
C ASN A 309 20.68 -0.19 -0.07
N ARG A 310 21.00 0.64 -1.08
CA ARG A 310 20.12 1.73 -1.49
C ARG A 310 18.81 1.20 -2.07
N LEU A 311 18.85 0.13 -2.87
CA LEU A 311 17.64 -0.53 -3.37
C LEU A 311 16.75 -1.02 -2.23
N PHE A 312 17.32 -1.65 -1.20
CA PHE A 312 16.55 -2.10 -0.03
C PHE A 312 15.84 -0.94 0.68
N GLU A 313 16.52 0.18 0.86
CA GLU A 313 15.88 1.38 1.44
C GLU A 313 14.81 1.97 0.50
N ASN A 314 15.02 1.95 -0.82
CA ASN A 314 14.00 2.39 -1.80
C ASN A 314 12.73 1.52 -1.70
N ILE A 315 12.85 0.21 -1.49
CA ILE A 315 11.72 -0.70 -1.32
C ILE A 315 10.97 -0.37 -0.01
N ILE A 316 11.68 -0.11 1.08
CA ILE A 316 11.08 0.34 2.36
C ILE A 316 10.29 1.64 2.17
N TRP A 317 10.86 2.64 1.50
CA TRP A 317 10.19 3.91 1.25
C TRP A 317 9.03 3.77 0.25
N GLY A 318 9.14 2.84 -0.72
CA GLY A 318 8.04 2.48 -1.61
C GLY A 318 6.84 1.93 -0.84
N GLN A 319 7.07 0.99 0.08
CA GLN A 319 6.02 0.46 0.94
C GLN A 319 5.41 1.54 1.85
N LYS A 320 6.22 2.33 2.56
CA LYS A 320 5.74 3.44 3.38
C LYS A 320 4.88 4.41 2.58
N GLY A 321 5.36 4.79 1.38
CA GLY A 321 4.67 5.78 0.55
C GLY A 321 3.32 5.33 0.00
N ASN A 322 3.10 4.02 -0.11
CA ASN A 322 1.87 3.45 -0.69
C ASN A 322 0.97 2.74 0.32
N PHE A 323 1.45 2.48 1.54
CA PHE A 323 0.65 1.84 2.59
C PHE A 323 0.02 2.89 3.51
N LEU A 324 -0.87 3.70 2.95
CA LEU A 324 -1.65 4.72 3.63
C LEU A 324 -3.11 4.27 3.70
N ASP A 325 -3.43 3.49 4.72
CA ASP A 325 -4.71 2.85 5.04
C ASP A 325 -5.18 1.76 4.06
N VAL A 326 -4.82 1.87 2.78
CA VAL A 326 -4.94 0.84 1.74
C VAL A 326 -3.62 0.74 0.97
N PRO A 327 -3.30 -0.41 0.34
CA PRO A 327 -2.10 -0.53 -0.49
C PRO A 327 -2.34 0.15 -1.85
N THR A 328 -2.09 1.47 -1.91
CA THR A 328 -2.29 2.25 -3.14
C THR A 328 -1.15 2.02 -4.13
N ASP A 329 -1.45 2.10 -5.42
CA ASP A 329 -0.47 1.96 -6.52
C ASP A 329 0.58 3.08 -6.51
N CYS A 330 0.16 4.29 -6.23
CA CYS A 330 0.99 5.50 -6.26
C CYS A 330 0.47 6.56 -5.29
N PRO A 331 1.28 7.56 -4.85
CA PRO A 331 0.82 8.57 -3.89
C PRO A 331 0.58 9.95 -4.49
N GLN A 332 0.96 10.24 -5.77
CA GLN A 332 1.13 11.62 -6.24
C GLN A 332 0.07 12.09 -7.23
N ARG A 333 -0.38 11.22 -8.15
CA ARG A 333 -1.28 11.57 -9.27
C ARG A 333 -2.75 11.34 -8.91
N ASN A 334 -3.67 11.64 -9.85
CA ASN A 334 -5.11 11.42 -9.69
C ASN A 334 -5.52 9.94 -9.88
N GLU A 335 -4.82 9.04 -9.22
CA GLU A 335 -5.06 7.61 -9.10
C GLU A 335 -5.09 7.24 -7.61
N ARG A 336 -3.98 6.85 -7.00
CA ARG A 336 -3.85 6.54 -5.55
C ARG A 336 -4.92 5.55 -5.10
N LEU A 337 -5.01 4.42 -5.83
CA LEU A 337 -6.06 3.41 -5.66
C LEU A 337 -5.48 2.08 -5.18
N GLY A 338 -6.29 1.30 -4.48
CA GLY A 338 -5.91 -0.01 -3.96
C GLY A 338 -5.93 -1.10 -5.03
N TRP A 339 -5.04 -1.03 -6.01
CA TRP A 339 -4.90 -2.04 -7.06
C TRP A 339 -4.49 -3.38 -6.47
N THR A 340 -5.30 -4.39 -6.74
CA THR A 340 -5.17 -5.71 -6.12
C THR A 340 -3.97 -6.49 -6.67
N GLY A 341 -3.62 -6.30 -7.93
CA GLY A 341 -2.44 -6.91 -8.55
C GLY A 341 -1.14 -6.46 -7.90
N ASP A 342 -0.97 -5.15 -7.69
CA ASP A 342 0.18 -4.57 -6.98
C ASP A 342 0.31 -5.13 -5.56
N ALA A 343 -0.82 -5.18 -4.84
CA ALA A 343 -0.85 -5.70 -3.48
C ALA A 343 -0.47 -7.18 -3.42
N GLU A 344 -0.97 -8.00 -4.37
CA GLU A 344 -0.70 -9.42 -4.44
C GLU A 344 0.78 -9.73 -4.68
N VAL A 345 1.39 -9.11 -5.70
CA VAL A 345 2.79 -9.41 -6.05
C VAL A 345 3.78 -8.96 -4.99
N PHE A 346 3.41 -8.00 -4.16
CA PHE A 346 4.28 -7.44 -3.13
C PHE A 346 4.04 -7.98 -1.72
N ILE A 347 2.91 -8.66 -1.44
CA ILE A 347 2.51 -9.03 -0.07
C ILE A 347 3.56 -9.81 0.70
N ASN A 348 4.27 -10.72 0.05
CA ASN A 348 5.35 -11.50 0.66
C ASN A 348 6.46 -10.56 1.18
N THR A 349 6.93 -9.63 0.34
CA THR A 349 7.91 -8.61 0.72
C THR A 349 7.39 -7.72 1.84
N ALA A 350 6.13 -7.27 1.75
CA ALA A 350 5.53 -6.41 2.76
C ALA A 350 5.54 -7.06 4.16
N CYS A 351 5.22 -8.36 4.23
CA CYS A 351 5.19 -9.12 5.48
C CYS A 351 6.58 -9.42 6.04
N TYR A 352 7.63 -9.44 5.20
CA TYR A 352 9.02 -9.51 5.68
C TYR A 352 9.50 -8.16 6.24
N GLN A 353 9.13 -7.05 5.60
CA GLN A 353 9.69 -5.74 5.95
C GLN A 353 9.02 -5.12 7.19
N PHE A 354 7.71 -5.33 7.35
CA PHE A 354 6.93 -4.75 8.42
C PHE A 354 5.97 -5.77 9.04
N ASP A 355 5.55 -5.55 10.28
CA ASP A 355 4.35 -6.20 10.81
C ASP A 355 3.11 -5.62 10.11
N ALA A 356 2.81 -6.16 8.95
CA ALA A 356 1.71 -5.75 8.11
C ALA A 356 0.39 -6.50 8.41
N LYS A 357 0.35 -7.31 9.49
CA LYS A 357 -0.80 -8.16 9.81
C LYS A 357 -2.10 -7.38 9.90
N LYS A 358 -2.16 -6.34 10.72
CA LYS A 358 -3.40 -5.57 10.93
C LYS A 358 -3.77 -4.75 9.68
N PHE A 359 -2.77 -4.23 8.95
CA PHE A 359 -2.98 -3.53 7.68
C PHE A 359 -3.70 -4.43 6.68
N TYR A 360 -3.17 -5.64 6.44
CA TYR A 360 -3.82 -6.60 5.54
C TYR A 360 -5.11 -7.18 6.10
N THR A 361 -5.24 -7.39 7.41
CA THR A 361 -6.51 -7.83 8.03
C THR A 361 -7.64 -6.85 7.70
N LYS A 362 -7.38 -5.55 7.81
CA LYS A 362 -8.35 -4.49 7.47
C LYS A 362 -8.66 -4.51 5.98
N TRP A 363 -7.64 -4.50 5.12
CA TRP A 363 -7.82 -4.43 3.66
C TRP A 363 -8.47 -5.70 3.08
N LEU A 364 -8.09 -6.89 3.55
CA LEU A 364 -8.71 -8.15 3.13
C LEU A 364 -10.20 -8.23 3.50
N ALA A 365 -10.59 -7.62 4.60
CA ALA A 365 -12.01 -7.51 4.93
C ALA A 365 -12.77 -6.57 3.97
N ASP A 366 -12.10 -5.56 3.40
CA ASP A 366 -12.64 -4.74 2.33
C ASP A 366 -12.67 -5.51 0.99
N VAL A 367 -11.63 -6.31 0.69
CA VAL A 367 -11.61 -7.22 -0.48
C VAL A 367 -12.80 -8.19 -0.44
N MET A 368 -13.05 -8.80 0.73
CA MET A 368 -14.19 -9.69 0.91
C MET A 368 -15.54 -8.96 0.77
N ALA A 369 -15.63 -7.71 1.23
CA ALA A 369 -16.84 -6.90 1.12
C ALA A 369 -17.15 -6.47 -0.34
N GLU A 370 -16.16 -6.44 -1.21
CA GLU A 370 -16.30 -6.13 -2.64
C GLU A 370 -16.58 -7.36 -3.51
N GLN A 371 -16.41 -8.58 -2.97
CA GLN A 371 -16.71 -9.78 -3.73
C GLN A 371 -18.17 -9.83 -4.13
N LYS A 372 -18.44 -10.07 -5.40
CA LYS A 372 -19.80 -10.16 -5.93
C LYS A 372 -20.47 -11.49 -5.56
N PRO A 373 -21.82 -11.55 -5.57
CA PRO A 373 -22.55 -12.79 -5.25
C PRO A 373 -22.21 -14.00 -6.14
N ASN A 374 -21.70 -13.76 -7.35
CA ASN A 374 -21.23 -14.83 -8.26
C ASN A 374 -19.79 -15.27 -8.00
N GLY A 375 -19.14 -14.71 -6.97
CA GLY A 375 -17.75 -15.02 -6.59
C GLY A 375 -16.69 -14.16 -7.29
N SER A 376 -17.05 -13.32 -8.26
CA SER A 376 -16.09 -12.45 -8.96
C SER A 376 -15.53 -11.35 -8.05
N MET A 377 -14.30 -10.93 -8.36
CA MET A 377 -13.58 -9.90 -7.65
C MET A 377 -13.51 -8.60 -8.45
N GLN A 378 -12.98 -7.54 -7.82
CA GLN A 378 -12.67 -6.26 -8.42
C GLN A 378 -11.16 -6.10 -8.61
N ASP A 379 -10.71 -5.34 -9.62
CA ASP A 379 -9.30 -5.06 -9.87
C ASP A 379 -8.69 -4.12 -8.83
N LEU A 380 -9.53 -3.33 -8.15
CA LEU A 380 -9.13 -2.40 -7.10
C LEU A 380 -10.10 -2.40 -5.93
N VAL A 381 -9.60 -2.20 -4.72
CA VAL A 381 -10.37 -2.20 -3.48
C VAL A 381 -9.92 -1.06 -2.56
N PRO A 382 -10.86 -0.16 -2.17
CA PRO A 382 -12.29 -0.11 -2.50
C PRO A 382 -12.58 0.16 -3.98
N ALA A 383 -13.67 -0.43 -4.51
CA ALA A 383 -14.03 -0.41 -5.93
C ALA A 383 -14.77 0.89 -6.31
N VAL A 384 -14.01 1.97 -6.45
CA VAL A 384 -14.56 3.32 -6.67
C VAL A 384 -15.27 3.50 -8.02
N PHE A 385 -14.94 2.70 -9.04
CA PHE A 385 -15.58 2.77 -10.36
C PHE A 385 -16.88 1.94 -10.45
N ASP A 386 -17.10 1.02 -9.50
CA ASP A 386 -18.23 0.11 -9.50
C ASP A 386 -19.45 0.74 -8.82
N THR A 387 -20.34 1.27 -9.62
CA THR A 387 -21.59 1.89 -9.14
C THR A 387 -22.79 1.14 -9.69
N PRO A 388 -23.97 1.23 -9.05
CA PRO A 388 -25.21 0.61 -9.59
C PRO A 388 -25.53 1.02 -11.03
N ASP A 389 -25.21 2.27 -11.40
CA ASP A 389 -25.47 2.83 -12.72
C ASP A 389 -24.35 2.51 -13.74
N ASN A 390 -23.17 2.12 -13.26
CA ASN A 390 -22.04 1.76 -14.11
C ASN A 390 -21.26 0.60 -13.47
N PRO A 391 -21.79 -0.64 -13.55
CA PRO A 391 -21.09 -1.81 -13.01
C PRO A 391 -19.80 -2.06 -13.78
N VAL A 392 -18.70 -2.24 -13.05
CA VAL A 392 -17.40 -2.57 -13.61
C VAL A 392 -17.33 -4.06 -13.92
N ALA A 393 -16.57 -4.42 -14.95
CA ALA A 393 -16.28 -5.82 -15.23
C ALA A 393 -15.57 -6.49 -14.04
N PRO A 394 -15.73 -7.80 -13.88
CA PRO A 394 -14.95 -8.56 -12.91
C PRO A 394 -13.44 -8.46 -13.18
N ALA A 395 -12.64 -8.64 -12.14
CA ALA A 395 -11.18 -8.63 -12.23
C ALA A 395 -10.64 -9.71 -13.19
N GLY A 396 -9.55 -9.37 -13.86
CA GLY A 396 -8.74 -10.30 -14.63
C GLY A 396 -7.78 -11.10 -13.76
N ALA A 397 -7.02 -12.00 -14.42
CA ALA A 397 -5.97 -12.79 -13.78
C ALA A 397 -4.87 -11.90 -13.20
N ALA A 398 -4.22 -12.37 -12.16
CA ALA A 398 -3.28 -11.73 -11.27
C ALA A 398 -3.93 -10.70 -10.32
N TRP A 399 -4.88 -9.88 -10.79
CA TRP A 399 -5.57 -8.91 -9.95
C TRP A 399 -6.63 -9.57 -9.05
N GLY A 400 -7.56 -10.35 -9.64
CA GLY A 400 -8.59 -11.04 -8.86
C GLY A 400 -8.03 -12.14 -7.95
N ASP A 401 -6.86 -12.68 -8.28
CA ASP A 401 -6.20 -13.76 -7.55
C ASP A 401 -5.70 -13.32 -6.16
N ALA A 402 -5.62 -12.01 -5.91
CA ALA A 402 -5.41 -11.45 -4.57
C ALA A 402 -6.38 -12.03 -3.52
N ALA A 403 -7.60 -12.40 -3.94
CA ALA A 403 -8.60 -13.05 -3.07
C ALA A 403 -8.14 -14.41 -2.51
N ALA A 404 -7.29 -15.13 -3.24
CA ALA A 404 -6.77 -16.43 -2.83
C ALA A 404 -5.35 -16.35 -2.29
N VAL A 405 -4.51 -15.53 -2.91
CA VAL A 405 -3.08 -15.42 -2.59
C VAL A 405 -2.85 -14.65 -1.29
N CYS A 406 -3.46 -13.47 -1.15
CA CYS A 406 -3.18 -12.60 -0.01
C CYS A 406 -3.58 -13.22 1.35
N PRO A 407 -4.75 -13.85 1.54
CA PRO A 407 -5.07 -14.51 2.81
C PRO A 407 -4.12 -15.64 3.17
N TRP A 408 -3.62 -16.38 2.16
CA TRP A 408 -2.65 -17.45 2.37
C TRP A 408 -1.28 -16.89 2.82
N GLU A 409 -0.77 -15.83 2.17
CA GLU A 409 0.52 -15.24 2.53
C GLU A 409 0.48 -14.59 3.93
N VAL A 410 -0.61 -13.92 4.30
CA VAL A 410 -0.81 -13.43 5.69
C VAL A 410 -0.79 -14.59 6.69
N TYR A 411 -1.48 -15.68 6.37
CA TYR A 411 -1.46 -16.87 7.24
C TYR A 411 -0.05 -17.48 7.35
N ARG A 412 0.66 -17.59 6.25
CA ARG A 412 2.02 -18.15 6.17
C ARG A 412 2.99 -17.36 7.06
N HIS A 413 2.89 -16.03 7.03
CA HIS A 413 3.77 -15.15 7.81
C HIS A 413 3.37 -14.98 9.27
N TYR A 414 2.08 -15.02 9.60
CA TYR A 414 1.60 -14.69 10.96
C TYR A 414 0.89 -15.84 11.69
N GLY A 415 0.62 -16.95 11.03
CA GLY A 415 -0.05 -18.10 11.61
C GLY A 415 -1.52 -17.86 12.01
N ASP A 416 -2.15 -16.79 11.52
CA ASP A 416 -3.52 -16.43 11.91
C ASP A 416 -4.56 -17.32 11.25
N ARG A 417 -4.85 -18.44 11.90
CA ARG A 417 -5.85 -19.40 11.45
C ARG A 417 -7.27 -18.82 11.41
N THR A 418 -7.57 -17.85 12.28
CA THR A 418 -8.90 -17.19 12.32
C THR A 418 -9.11 -16.33 11.09
N LEU A 419 -8.11 -15.53 10.72
CA LEU A 419 -8.13 -14.76 9.48
C LEU A 419 -8.29 -15.69 8.28
N LEU A 420 -7.47 -16.73 8.16
CA LEU A 420 -7.57 -17.68 7.06
C LEU A 420 -8.96 -18.33 6.97
N ALA A 421 -9.52 -18.75 8.12
CA ALA A 421 -10.84 -19.38 8.18
C ALA A 421 -11.96 -18.43 7.74
N SER A 422 -11.88 -17.13 8.09
CA SER A 422 -12.88 -16.13 7.72
C SER A 422 -12.84 -15.79 6.23
N HIS A 423 -11.66 -15.85 5.58
CA HIS A 423 -11.49 -15.51 4.16
C HIS A 423 -11.58 -16.75 3.24
N TYR A 424 -11.55 -17.96 3.76
CA TYR A 424 -11.62 -19.18 2.96
C TYR A 424 -12.84 -19.25 2.04
N PRO A 425 -14.07 -18.81 2.45
CA PRO A 425 -15.21 -18.74 1.54
C PRO A 425 -14.97 -17.82 0.33
N MET A 426 -14.29 -16.68 0.53
CA MET A 426 -13.91 -15.77 -0.55
C MET A 426 -12.94 -16.44 -1.52
N MET A 427 -11.91 -17.12 -1.00
CA MET A 427 -10.92 -17.85 -1.80
C MET A 427 -11.58 -18.91 -2.69
N THR A 428 -12.48 -19.71 -2.12
CA THR A 428 -13.20 -20.76 -2.86
C THR A 428 -14.16 -20.19 -3.88
N ALA A 429 -14.89 -19.13 -3.55
CA ALA A 429 -15.82 -18.48 -4.46
C ALA A 429 -15.11 -17.88 -5.68
N TRP A 430 -13.90 -17.34 -5.52
CA TRP A 430 -13.07 -16.86 -6.63
C TRP A 430 -12.68 -17.99 -7.59
N VAL A 431 -12.17 -19.12 -7.09
CA VAL A 431 -11.82 -20.29 -7.92
C VAL A 431 -13.06 -20.87 -8.61
N ASP A 432 -14.19 -20.95 -7.91
CA ASP A 432 -15.46 -21.41 -8.49
C ASP A 432 -15.98 -20.44 -9.57
N TYR A 433 -15.78 -19.13 -9.40
CA TYR A 433 -16.09 -18.13 -10.42
C TYR A 433 -15.25 -18.37 -11.69
N ILE A 434 -13.93 -18.50 -11.59
CA ILE A 434 -13.07 -18.79 -12.74
C ILE A 434 -13.57 -20.05 -13.45
N THR A 435 -13.84 -21.11 -12.68
CA THR A 435 -14.36 -22.38 -13.22
C THR A 435 -15.66 -22.18 -14.01
N SER A 436 -16.51 -21.25 -13.57
CA SER A 436 -17.83 -21.00 -14.18
C SER A 436 -17.77 -20.18 -15.47
N VAL A 437 -16.71 -19.40 -15.68
CA VAL A 437 -16.57 -18.47 -16.81
C VAL A 437 -15.57 -18.92 -17.87
N THR A 438 -14.86 -20.02 -17.64
CA THR A 438 -13.92 -20.55 -18.62
C THR A 438 -14.61 -21.34 -19.72
N THR A 439 -14.13 -21.20 -20.96
CA THR A 439 -14.64 -21.94 -22.12
C THR A 439 -13.97 -23.29 -22.32
N THR A 440 -12.74 -23.45 -21.80
CA THR A 440 -11.98 -24.71 -21.90
C THR A 440 -11.78 -25.31 -20.52
N PRO A 441 -12.38 -26.46 -20.18
CA PRO A 441 -12.21 -27.07 -18.87
C PRO A 441 -10.74 -27.27 -18.48
N GLY A 442 -10.33 -26.73 -17.32
CA GLY A 442 -8.96 -26.77 -16.84
C GLY A 442 -8.04 -25.67 -17.36
N LEU A 443 -8.55 -24.69 -18.13
CA LEU A 443 -7.81 -23.49 -18.51
C LEU A 443 -8.71 -22.27 -18.32
N TRP A 444 -8.15 -21.11 -18.01
CA TRP A 444 -8.95 -19.88 -17.99
C TRP A 444 -8.85 -19.17 -19.34
N THR A 445 -9.76 -19.55 -20.22
CA THR A 445 -9.84 -19.08 -21.61
C THR A 445 -11.21 -18.49 -21.92
N GLY A 446 -11.30 -17.68 -22.97
CA GLY A 446 -12.56 -17.11 -23.46
C GLY A 446 -13.08 -15.92 -22.66
N TYR A 447 -12.32 -15.43 -21.67
CA TYR A 447 -12.79 -14.39 -20.75
C TYR A 447 -13.03 -13.04 -21.43
N GLU A 448 -12.12 -12.62 -22.31
CA GLU A 448 -12.23 -11.33 -23.02
C GLU A 448 -13.30 -11.37 -24.13
N GLN A 449 -13.60 -12.55 -24.69
CA GLN A 449 -14.60 -12.72 -25.75
C GLN A 449 -16.04 -12.56 -25.26
N GLU A 450 -16.32 -12.80 -23.99
CA GLU A 450 -17.68 -12.70 -23.45
C GLU A 450 -18.16 -11.25 -23.28
N SER A 451 -17.27 -10.30 -23.12
CA SER A 451 -17.60 -8.89 -22.98
C SER A 451 -16.41 -8.00 -23.31
N PRO A 452 -16.58 -6.92 -24.07
CA PRO A 452 -15.52 -5.97 -24.37
C PRO A 452 -15.01 -5.22 -23.11
N ARG A 453 -15.68 -5.35 -21.97
CA ARG A 453 -15.25 -4.80 -20.68
C ARG A 453 -14.37 -5.75 -19.90
N ARG A 454 -14.42 -7.07 -20.17
CA ARG A 454 -13.59 -8.08 -19.52
C ARG A 454 -12.22 -8.10 -20.18
N HIS A 455 -11.16 -8.05 -19.41
CA HIS A 455 -9.79 -8.14 -19.91
C HIS A 455 -8.85 -8.73 -18.86
N HIS A 456 -7.82 -9.38 -19.35
CA HIS A 456 -6.63 -9.69 -18.56
C HIS A 456 -5.58 -8.61 -18.82
N TYR A 457 -4.97 -8.11 -17.76
CA TYR A 457 -3.86 -7.14 -17.90
C TYR A 457 -2.60 -7.78 -18.47
N GLY A 458 -2.49 -9.13 -18.43
CA GLY A 458 -1.30 -9.84 -18.89
C GLY A 458 -0.08 -9.50 -18.05
N ASP A 459 1.10 -9.52 -18.65
CA ASP A 459 2.30 -9.01 -17.98
C ASP A 459 2.36 -7.48 -18.17
N TRP A 460 1.68 -6.76 -17.26
CA TRP A 460 1.56 -5.30 -17.30
C TRP A 460 2.92 -4.63 -17.25
N LEU A 461 3.16 -3.66 -18.13
CA LEU A 461 4.43 -2.96 -18.32
C LEU A 461 5.61 -3.91 -18.64
N GLY A 462 5.34 -5.09 -19.23
CA GLY A 462 6.37 -5.96 -19.79
C GLY A 462 7.14 -5.27 -20.91
N LEU A 463 8.47 -5.40 -20.90
CA LEU A 463 9.35 -4.69 -21.84
C LEU A 463 9.40 -5.35 -23.23
N ASP A 464 8.87 -6.53 -23.39
CA ASP A 464 8.65 -7.23 -24.67
C ASP A 464 7.29 -6.88 -25.30
N ALA A 465 6.58 -5.87 -24.76
CA ALA A 465 5.32 -5.37 -25.29
C ALA A 465 5.48 -4.86 -26.75
N HIS A 466 4.45 -5.05 -27.56
CA HIS A 466 4.38 -4.45 -28.87
C HIS A 466 4.27 -2.92 -28.77
N GLU A 467 4.76 -2.24 -29.81
CA GLU A 467 4.70 -0.76 -29.88
C GLU A 467 3.27 -0.26 -29.63
N GLY A 468 3.13 0.69 -28.70
CA GLY A 468 1.85 1.27 -28.29
C GLY A 468 1.02 0.43 -27.30
N SER A 469 1.54 -0.71 -26.82
CA SER A 469 0.92 -1.54 -25.78
C SER A 469 1.66 -1.40 -24.46
N TYR A 470 0.91 -1.46 -23.35
CA TYR A 470 1.46 -1.61 -21.99
C TYR A 470 1.54 -3.09 -21.55
N VAL A 471 1.05 -4.02 -22.38
CA VAL A 471 0.94 -5.45 -22.06
C VAL A 471 2.08 -6.19 -22.74
N GLY A 472 2.88 -6.93 -21.98
CA GLY A 472 3.96 -7.76 -22.49
C GLY A 472 3.49 -8.83 -23.47
N ALA A 473 4.43 -9.40 -24.24
CA ALA A 473 4.14 -10.32 -25.33
C ALA A 473 3.62 -11.70 -24.89
N THR A 474 3.69 -12.02 -23.61
CA THR A 474 3.19 -13.32 -23.09
C THR A 474 1.69 -13.45 -23.31
N ASP A 475 1.27 -14.60 -23.82
CA ASP A 475 -0.16 -14.93 -23.98
C ASP A 475 -0.92 -14.73 -22.66
N LYS A 476 -1.94 -13.86 -22.68
CA LYS A 476 -2.77 -13.54 -21.52
C LYS A 476 -3.53 -14.75 -20.98
N GLU A 477 -3.99 -15.67 -21.84
CA GLU A 477 -4.69 -16.89 -21.42
C GLU A 477 -3.73 -17.91 -20.79
N LEU A 478 -2.44 -17.92 -21.19
CA LEU A 478 -1.41 -18.68 -20.50
C LEU A 478 -1.22 -18.15 -19.07
N ILE A 479 -1.06 -16.83 -18.90
CA ILE A 479 -0.93 -16.20 -17.58
C ILE A 479 -2.19 -16.49 -16.75
N ALA A 480 -3.36 -16.30 -17.32
CA ALA A 480 -4.64 -16.54 -16.64
C ALA A 480 -4.78 -18.00 -16.18
N SER A 481 -4.43 -18.94 -17.03
CA SER A 481 -4.48 -20.37 -16.70
C SER A 481 -3.44 -20.75 -15.63
N ALA A 482 -2.27 -20.12 -15.65
CA ALA A 482 -1.26 -20.30 -14.61
C ALA A 482 -1.75 -19.77 -13.24
N TYR A 483 -2.37 -18.60 -13.20
CA TYR A 483 -2.96 -18.06 -11.97
C TYR A 483 -4.18 -18.86 -11.49
N TYR A 484 -4.95 -19.43 -12.39
CA TYR A 484 -6.04 -20.35 -12.03
C TYR A 484 -5.50 -21.57 -11.26
N ALA A 485 -4.39 -22.16 -11.72
CA ALA A 485 -3.71 -23.22 -10.98
C ALA A 485 -3.20 -22.74 -9.62
N TYR A 486 -2.55 -21.57 -9.61
CA TYR A 486 -1.94 -20.98 -8.41
C TYR A 486 -2.98 -20.69 -7.33
N SER A 487 -4.08 -20.01 -7.68
CA SER A 487 -5.20 -19.76 -6.75
C SER A 487 -5.84 -21.06 -6.25
N THR A 488 -5.99 -22.07 -7.12
CA THR A 488 -6.55 -23.37 -6.73
C THR A 488 -5.60 -24.08 -5.74
N ASP A 489 -4.27 -24.03 -5.93
CA ASP A 489 -3.30 -24.55 -4.96
C ASP A 489 -3.41 -23.83 -3.61
N ARG A 490 -3.56 -22.49 -3.60
CA ARG A 490 -3.73 -21.73 -2.36
C ARG A 490 -5.01 -22.14 -1.61
N VAL A 491 -6.11 -22.40 -2.34
CA VAL A 491 -7.35 -22.93 -1.76
C VAL A 491 -7.13 -24.32 -1.14
N CYS A 492 -6.40 -25.21 -1.84
CA CYS A 492 -6.08 -26.54 -1.32
C CYS A 492 -5.22 -26.45 -0.05
N LYS A 493 -4.17 -25.65 -0.06
CA LYS A 493 -3.29 -25.44 1.12
C LYS A 493 -4.04 -24.84 2.30
N ALA A 494 -4.83 -23.79 2.06
CA ALA A 494 -5.65 -23.16 3.09
C ALA A 494 -6.68 -24.13 3.68
N GLY A 495 -7.37 -24.90 2.85
CA GLY A 495 -8.35 -25.88 3.29
C GLY A 495 -7.71 -26.98 4.14
N ARG A 496 -6.54 -27.51 3.74
CA ARG A 496 -5.79 -28.50 4.55
C ARG A 496 -5.37 -27.90 5.90
N ALA A 497 -4.83 -26.69 5.91
CA ALA A 497 -4.47 -26.00 7.15
C ALA A 497 -5.66 -25.78 8.07
N LEU A 498 -6.86 -25.64 7.53
CA LEU A 498 -8.12 -25.50 8.28
C LEU A 498 -8.77 -26.85 8.63
N GLY A 499 -8.25 -27.98 8.12
CA GLY A 499 -8.84 -29.30 8.31
C GLY A 499 -10.15 -29.52 7.53
N ARG A 500 -10.29 -28.84 6.39
CA ARG A 500 -11.48 -28.96 5.50
C ARG A 500 -11.25 -30.02 4.43
N ASP A 501 -12.33 -30.59 3.92
CA ASP A 501 -12.26 -31.43 2.72
C ASP A 501 -11.95 -30.56 1.50
N VAL A 502 -10.85 -30.85 0.84
CA VAL A 502 -10.34 -30.13 -0.34
C VAL A 502 -10.34 -31.00 -1.60
N SER A 503 -10.90 -32.19 -1.56
CA SER A 503 -10.85 -33.19 -2.65
C SER A 503 -11.35 -32.63 -3.98
N LYS A 504 -12.41 -31.79 -3.97
CA LYS A 504 -12.90 -31.04 -5.14
C LYS A 504 -11.80 -30.18 -5.77
N TYR A 505 -11.10 -29.40 -4.97
CA TYR A 505 -10.09 -28.46 -5.46
C TYR A 505 -8.78 -29.14 -5.81
N GLU A 506 -8.41 -30.23 -5.14
CA GLU A 506 -7.28 -31.09 -5.52
C GLU A 506 -7.50 -31.73 -6.89
N ALA A 507 -8.70 -32.27 -7.14
CA ALA A 507 -9.07 -32.81 -8.46
C ALA A 507 -9.04 -31.73 -9.54
N LEU A 508 -9.57 -30.53 -9.23
CA LEU A 508 -9.55 -29.39 -10.13
C LEU A 508 -8.11 -28.95 -10.42
N HIS A 509 -7.27 -28.79 -9.40
CA HIS A 509 -5.87 -28.43 -9.57
C HIS A 509 -5.10 -29.41 -10.45
N ALA A 510 -5.30 -30.71 -10.23
CA ALA A 510 -4.72 -31.76 -11.09
C ALA A 510 -5.18 -31.62 -12.54
N GLN A 511 -6.48 -31.38 -12.76
CA GLN A 511 -7.02 -31.16 -14.11
C GLN A 511 -6.41 -29.92 -14.77
N ILE A 512 -6.27 -28.81 -14.04
CA ILE A 512 -5.66 -27.57 -14.56
C ILE A 512 -4.21 -27.85 -14.97
N CYS A 513 -3.42 -28.47 -14.09
CA CYS A 513 -2.02 -28.80 -14.34
C CYS A 513 -1.86 -29.70 -15.58
N ASP A 514 -2.68 -30.74 -15.68
CA ASP A 514 -2.63 -31.67 -16.81
C ASP A 514 -3.04 -31.00 -18.13
N THR A 515 -4.06 -30.15 -18.12
CA THR A 515 -4.51 -29.45 -19.31
C THR A 515 -3.53 -28.37 -19.72
N PHE A 516 -2.98 -27.62 -18.77
CA PHE A 516 -1.94 -26.62 -19.02
C PHE A 516 -0.71 -27.25 -19.70
N ARG A 517 -0.18 -28.35 -19.15
CA ARG A 517 0.99 -29.07 -19.70
C ARG A 517 0.79 -29.61 -21.11
N ARG A 518 -0.44 -30.00 -21.46
CA ARG A 518 -0.78 -30.47 -22.81
C ARG A 518 -0.95 -29.33 -23.80
N THR A 519 -1.42 -28.17 -23.34
CA THR A 519 -1.74 -27.01 -24.20
C THR A 519 -0.53 -26.12 -24.41
N TYR A 520 0.19 -25.77 -23.33
CA TYR A 520 1.33 -24.88 -23.40
C TYR A 520 2.62 -25.70 -23.35
N THR A 521 3.20 -25.92 -24.53
CA THR A 521 4.42 -26.73 -24.70
C THR A 521 5.64 -25.91 -25.14
N GLN A 522 5.44 -24.64 -25.48
CA GLN A 522 6.49 -23.70 -25.88
C GLN A 522 6.38 -22.41 -25.07
N PHE A 523 7.51 -21.91 -24.61
CA PHE A 523 7.62 -20.73 -23.78
C PHE A 523 8.62 -19.76 -24.40
N ASP A 524 8.10 -18.71 -25.07
CA ASP A 524 8.91 -17.81 -25.87
C ASP A 524 9.21 -16.47 -25.18
N THR A 525 8.69 -16.27 -23.96
CA THR A 525 8.92 -15.09 -23.15
C THR A 525 9.43 -15.45 -21.76
N GLN A 526 10.18 -14.53 -21.13
CA GLN A 526 10.69 -14.73 -19.77
C GLN A 526 9.54 -14.91 -18.77
N THR A 527 8.44 -14.15 -18.92
CA THR A 527 7.26 -14.24 -18.04
C THR A 527 6.56 -15.58 -18.15
N ALA A 528 6.36 -16.11 -19.38
CA ALA A 528 5.79 -17.44 -19.57
C ALA A 528 6.61 -18.53 -18.85
N CYS A 529 7.93 -18.50 -18.99
CA CYS A 529 8.83 -19.42 -18.26
C CYS A 529 8.73 -19.23 -16.74
N ALA A 530 8.80 -17.98 -16.26
CA ALA A 530 8.84 -17.67 -14.82
C ALA A 530 7.57 -18.14 -14.09
N VAL A 531 6.38 -17.81 -14.61
CA VAL A 531 5.12 -18.23 -13.98
C VAL A 531 4.91 -19.74 -14.08
N THR A 532 5.27 -20.36 -15.21
CA THR A 532 5.17 -21.82 -15.41
C THR A 532 6.05 -22.58 -14.41
N LEU A 533 7.27 -22.13 -14.17
CA LEU A 533 8.20 -22.75 -13.23
C LEU A 533 7.75 -22.53 -11.78
N TYR A 534 7.50 -21.28 -11.39
CA TYR A 534 7.21 -20.94 -10.00
C TYR A 534 5.88 -21.55 -9.52
N PHE A 535 4.87 -21.67 -10.41
CA PHE A 535 3.59 -22.29 -10.06
C PHE A 535 3.58 -23.82 -10.24
N GLY A 536 4.74 -24.42 -10.60
CA GLY A 536 4.88 -25.90 -10.69
C GLY A 536 4.15 -26.52 -11.89
N LEU A 537 3.96 -25.76 -12.96
CA LEU A 537 3.19 -26.18 -14.14
C LEU A 537 4.02 -26.81 -15.23
N ALA A 538 5.36 -26.67 -15.20
CA ALA A 538 6.24 -27.23 -16.21
C ALA A 538 6.15 -28.77 -16.27
N ALA A 539 6.06 -29.32 -17.48
CA ALA A 539 6.18 -30.77 -17.69
C ALA A 539 7.63 -31.23 -17.52
N ASP A 540 8.58 -30.43 -17.97
CA ASP A 540 10.01 -30.59 -17.76
C ASP A 540 10.58 -29.27 -17.21
N PRO A 541 10.67 -29.14 -15.86
CA PRO A 541 11.15 -27.92 -15.23
C PRO A 541 12.58 -27.54 -15.61
N ALA A 542 13.46 -28.51 -15.85
CA ALA A 542 14.84 -28.24 -16.24
C ALA A 542 14.90 -27.59 -17.63
N ALA A 543 14.20 -28.17 -18.60
CA ALA A 543 14.16 -27.62 -19.95
C ALA A 543 13.54 -26.21 -20.01
N VAL A 544 12.51 -25.92 -19.19
CA VAL A 544 11.91 -24.58 -19.12
C VAL A 544 12.86 -23.60 -18.43
N ALA A 545 13.61 -24.01 -17.42
CA ALA A 545 14.61 -23.18 -16.74
C ALA A 545 15.80 -22.86 -17.68
N ASP A 546 16.29 -23.83 -18.44
CA ASP A 546 17.32 -23.62 -19.48
C ASP A 546 16.81 -22.67 -20.57
N ARG A 547 15.53 -22.79 -20.96
CA ARG A 547 14.88 -21.86 -21.89
C ARG A 547 14.83 -20.44 -21.34
N LEU A 548 14.44 -20.28 -20.06
CA LEU A 548 14.44 -18.99 -19.38
C LEU A 548 15.84 -18.37 -19.36
N ALA A 549 16.85 -19.14 -19.00
CA ALA A 549 18.25 -18.68 -19.01
C ALA A 549 18.68 -18.25 -20.42
N ALA A 550 18.35 -19.03 -21.45
CA ALA A 550 18.66 -18.68 -22.84
C ALA A 550 17.98 -17.36 -23.28
N LEU A 551 16.70 -17.12 -22.90
CA LEU A 551 15.99 -15.89 -23.21
C LEU A 551 16.63 -14.66 -22.50
N ILE A 552 17.10 -14.83 -21.28
CA ILE A 552 17.81 -13.77 -20.54
C ILE A 552 19.16 -13.46 -21.21
N HIS A 553 19.94 -14.48 -21.57
CA HIS A 553 21.22 -14.30 -22.28
C HIS A 553 21.01 -13.64 -23.64
N GLN A 554 19.98 -14.04 -24.41
CA GLN A 554 19.63 -13.42 -25.70
C GLN A 554 19.28 -11.93 -25.53
N ASN A 555 18.76 -11.52 -24.37
CA ASN A 555 18.46 -10.14 -24.03
C ASN A 555 19.63 -9.43 -23.31
N GLY A 556 20.86 -9.94 -23.41
CA GLY A 556 22.06 -9.30 -22.85
C GLY A 556 22.11 -9.33 -21.33
N ASP A 557 21.67 -10.41 -20.71
CA ASP A 557 21.57 -10.63 -19.27
C ASP A 557 20.68 -9.59 -18.58
N CYS A 558 19.58 -9.24 -19.25
CA CYS A 558 18.56 -8.31 -18.75
C CYS A 558 17.19 -8.96 -18.74
N LEU A 559 16.34 -8.52 -17.81
CA LEU A 559 14.94 -8.92 -17.75
C LEU A 559 14.11 -8.24 -18.87
N THR A 560 12.96 -8.85 -19.22
CA THR A 560 11.94 -8.24 -20.08
C THR A 560 10.56 -8.25 -19.42
N THR A 561 10.49 -8.73 -18.19
CA THR A 561 9.26 -8.96 -17.47
C THR A 561 8.65 -7.66 -16.94
N GLY A 562 7.31 -7.66 -16.82
CA GLY A 562 6.50 -6.64 -16.19
C GLY A 562 6.08 -7.02 -14.76
N PHE A 563 4.92 -6.53 -14.33
CA PHE A 563 4.42 -6.71 -12.95
C PHE A 563 4.13 -8.16 -12.59
N VAL A 564 3.74 -8.98 -13.56
CA VAL A 564 3.36 -10.38 -13.33
C VAL A 564 4.57 -11.32 -13.40
N GLY A 565 5.51 -11.08 -14.31
CA GLY A 565 6.68 -11.95 -14.46
C GLY A 565 7.79 -11.67 -13.45
N THR A 566 8.06 -10.40 -13.15
CA THR A 566 9.21 -9.98 -12.33
C THR A 566 9.22 -10.57 -10.92
N PRO A 567 8.10 -10.65 -10.17
CA PRO A 567 8.10 -11.20 -8.81
C PRO A 567 8.57 -12.65 -8.71
N TYR A 568 8.36 -13.42 -9.78
CA TYR A 568 8.67 -14.86 -9.82
C TYR A 568 9.97 -15.20 -10.54
N LEU A 569 10.54 -14.26 -11.30
CA LEU A 569 11.68 -14.47 -12.19
C LEU A 569 12.91 -15.03 -11.47
N LEU A 570 13.33 -14.37 -10.38
CA LEU A 570 14.53 -14.80 -9.65
C LEU A 570 14.30 -16.10 -8.88
N TYR A 571 13.08 -16.36 -8.41
CA TYR A 571 12.71 -17.65 -7.81
C TYR A 571 12.78 -18.77 -8.83
N ALA A 572 12.20 -18.55 -10.03
CA ALA A 572 12.22 -19.54 -11.11
C ALA A 572 13.64 -19.94 -11.49
N LEU A 573 14.57 -19.00 -11.53
CA LEU A 573 15.98 -19.25 -11.77
C LEU A 573 16.64 -20.01 -10.61
N SER A 574 16.54 -19.48 -9.40
CA SER A 574 17.30 -19.99 -8.25
C SER A 574 16.83 -21.34 -7.75
N GLN A 575 15.53 -21.68 -7.96
CA GLN A 575 14.97 -22.98 -7.58
C GLN A 575 15.26 -24.08 -8.61
N HIS A 576 15.71 -23.73 -9.83
CA HIS A 576 15.98 -24.66 -10.91
C HIS A 576 17.44 -24.62 -11.42
N GLY A 577 18.39 -24.25 -10.54
CA GLY A 577 19.83 -24.42 -10.81
C GLY A 577 20.54 -23.22 -11.41
N HIS A 578 19.84 -22.10 -11.70
CA HIS A 578 20.42 -20.89 -12.31
C HIS A 578 20.56 -19.73 -11.30
N THR A 579 21.00 -20.03 -10.06
CA THR A 579 21.13 -19.03 -8.99
C THR A 579 22.10 -17.90 -9.34
N ASP A 580 23.19 -18.21 -10.03
CA ASP A 580 24.17 -17.23 -10.50
C ASP A 580 23.57 -16.22 -11.48
N LEU A 581 22.66 -16.66 -12.35
CA LEU A 581 21.94 -15.80 -13.28
C LEU A 581 20.90 -14.93 -12.55
N ALA A 582 20.25 -15.45 -11.51
CA ALA A 582 19.38 -14.64 -10.64
C ALA A 582 20.16 -13.49 -10.00
N TYR A 583 21.35 -13.75 -9.47
CA TYR A 583 22.24 -12.70 -8.95
C TYR A 583 22.75 -11.75 -10.06
N THR A 584 22.99 -12.26 -11.26
CA THR A 584 23.36 -11.40 -12.39
C THR A 584 22.28 -10.38 -12.70
N LEU A 585 21.01 -10.78 -12.70
CA LEU A 585 19.89 -9.86 -12.88
C LEU A 585 19.76 -8.87 -11.71
N LEU A 586 19.89 -9.34 -10.47
CA LEU A 586 19.81 -8.48 -9.26
C LEU A 586 20.90 -7.40 -9.27
N LEU A 587 22.10 -7.73 -9.72
CA LEU A 587 23.27 -6.86 -9.75
C LEU A 587 23.45 -6.10 -11.07
N GLN A 588 22.55 -6.30 -12.04
CA GLN A 588 22.58 -5.57 -13.30
C GLN A 588 22.38 -4.08 -13.06
N GLU A 589 23.24 -3.25 -13.66
CA GLU A 589 23.20 -1.79 -13.54
C GLU A 589 22.67 -1.09 -14.80
N LYS A 590 22.63 -1.81 -15.94
CA LYS A 590 22.11 -1.30 -17.21
C LYS A 590 20.60 -1.40 -17.22
N PHE A 591 19.94 -0.56 -18.01
CA PHE A 591 18.53 -0.72 -18.32
C PHE A 591 18.29 -2.03 -19.11
N PRO A 592 17.26 -2.78 -18.74
CA PRO A 592 16.38 -2.64 -17.57
C PRO A 592 16.92 -3.42 -16.35
N SER A 593 16.90 -2.78 -15.20
CA SER A 593 17.29 -3.42 -13.93
C SER A 593 16.87 -2.57 -12.72
N TRP A 594 16.85 -3.18 -11.52
CA TRP A 594 16.62 -2.46 -10.26
C TRP A 594 17.70 -1.41 -9.97
N LEU A 595 18.97 -1.71 -10.28
CA LEU A 595 20.07 -0.78 -9.99
C LEU A 595 20.19 0.33 -11.02
N TYR A 596 19.54 0.22 -12.18
CA TYR A 596 19.44 1.32 -13.12
C TYR A 596 18.72 2.52 -12.49
N SER A 597 17.56 2.32 -11.86
CA SER A 597 16.85 3.41 -11.18
C SER A 597 17.64 3.99 -10.01
N VAL A 598 18.37 3.15 -9.25
CA VAL A 598 19.29 3.60 -8.19
C VAL A 598 20.39 4.49 -8.76
N ASN A 599 20.98 4.13 -9.91
CA ASN A 599 21.99 4.94 -10.60
C ASN A 599 21.43 6.28 -11.12
N GLN A 600 20.13 6.34 -11.43
CA GLN A 600 19.43 7.57 -11.79
C GLN A 600 19.00 8.42 -10.57
N GLY A 601 19.35 8.03 -9.35
CA GLY A 601 19.07 8.75 -8.11
C GLY A 601 17.68 8.47 -7.51
N ALA A 602 17.08 7.33 -7.85
CA ALA A 602 15.83 6.86 -7.23
C ALA A 602 15.94 6.74 -5.72
N THR A 603 14.90 7.15 -5.02
CA THR A 603 14.77 7.04 -3.57
C THR A 603 13.60 6.16 -3.14
N THR A 604 12.83 5.69 -4.11
CA THR A 604 11.69 4.78 -4.05
C THR A 604 11.77 3.81 -5.23
N ILE A 605 10.82 2.89 -5.36
CA ILE A 605 10.69 2.03 -6.54
C ILE A 605 9.83 2.74 -7.59
N TRP A 606 10.23 2.66 -8.84
CA TRP A 606 9.54 3.27 -9.97
C TRP A 606 8.54 2.31 -10.62
N GLU A 607 7.49 2.88 -11.23
CA GLU A 607 6.47 2.13 -11.97
C GLU A 607 7.01 1.47 -13.22
N HIS A 608 7.90 2.17 -13.95
CA HIS A 608 8.55 1.66 -15.15
C HIS A 608 10.07 1.66 -15.00
N TRP A 609 10.73 0.67 -15.59
CA TRP A 609 12.17 0.47 -15.46
C TRP A 609 13.02 1.67 -15.92
N ASP A 610 12.57 2.40 -16.97
CA ASP A 610 13.17 3.67 -17.42
C ASP A 610 12.24 4.88 -17.19
N GLY A 611 11.53 4.89 -16.09
CA GLY A 611 10.70 6.04 -15.72
C GLY A 611 11.41 7.37 -16.01
N ARG A 612 12.73 7.41 -15.74
CA ARG A 612 13.68 8.40 -16.26
C ARG A 612 14.75 7.70 -17.10
N ARG A 613 14.90 8.10 -18.36
CA ARG A 613 15.89 7.57 -19.31
C ARG A 613 17.29 8.12 -19.05
N ALA A 614 18.30 7.48 -19.63
CA ALA A 614 19.70 7.89 -19.47
C ALA A 614 20.00 9.30 -20.01
N ASP A 615 19.23 9.76 -21.01
CA ASP A 615 19.31 11.14 -21.54
C ASP A 615 18.54 12.16 -20.71
N GLY A 616 17.95 11.74 -19.58
CA GLY A 616 17.16 12.56 -18.66
C GLY A 616 15.71 12.79 -19.06
N THR A 617 15.27 12.26 -20.23
CA THR A 617 13.85 12.29 -20.63
C THR A 617 13.04 11.30 -19.82
N PHE A 618 11.71 11.43 -19.82
CA PHE A 618 10.79 10.51 -19.15
C PHE A 618 10.19 9.51 -20.14
N TRP A 619 9.95 8.29 -19.68
CA TRP A 619 9.32 7.23 -20.47
C TRP A 619 7.92 7.63 -20.96
N SER A 620 7.09 8.14 -20.06
CA SER A 620 5.72 8.58 -20.33
C SER A 620 5.38 9.81 -19.50
N LYS A 621 4.40 10.58 -19.97
CA LYS A 621 3.81 11.69 -19.21
C LYS A 621 2.72 11.21 -18.27
N ASP A 622 1.91 10.24 -18.69
CA ASP A 622 0.69 9.81 -17.99
C ASP A 622 0.89 8.53 -17.17
N MET A 623 1.67 7.58 -17.69
CA MET A 623 1.95 6.29 -17.08
C MET A 623 3.37 6.31 -16.51
N ASN A 624 3.59 7.10 -15.47
CA ASN A 624 4.90 7.23 -14.86
C ASN A 624 4.79 7.73 -13.42
N SER A 625 4.98 6.83 -12.47
CA SER A 625 5.11 7.13 -11.05
C SER A 625 6.51 6.79 -10.58
N PHE A 626 7.11 7.65 -9.78
CA PHE A 626 8.42 7.40 -9.20
C PHE A 626 8.31 6.82 -7.78
N ASN A 627 7.08 6.51 -7.33
CA ASN A 627 6.82 5.79 -6.09
C ASN A 627 5.71 4.75 -6.32
N HIS A 628 6.12 3.55 -6.78
CA HIS A 628 5.22 2.46 -7.21
C HIS A 628 5.84 1.10 -6.84
N TYR A 629 5.41 0.51 -5.75
CA TYR A 629 6.13 -0.50 -4.98
C TYR A 629 6.25 -1.90 -5.61
N ALA A 630 5.48 -2.26 -6.65
CA ALA A 630 5.32 -3.62 -7.16
C ALA A 630 6.67 -4.33 -7.45
N TYR A 631 7.60 -3.68 -8.19
CA TYR A 631 8.92 -4.26 -8.48
C TYR A 631 9.83 -4.42 -7.25
N GLY A 632 9.46 -3.84 -6.11
CA GLY A 632 10.09 -4.07 -4.82
C GLY A 632 9.87 -5.49 -4.27
N ALA A 633 9.00 -6.28 -4.89
CA ALA A 633 8.78 -7.70 -4.59
C ALA A 633 10.09 -8.52 -4.55
N VAL A 634 11.14 -8.06 -5.22
CA VAL A 634 12.47 -8.70 -5.22
C VAL A 634 13.07 -8.86 -3.82
N ALA A 635 12.72 -8.02 -2.83
CA ALA A 635 13.22 -8.17 -1.48
C ALA A 635 12.72 -9.47 -0.81
N GLY A 636 11.55 -9.98 -1.19
CA GLY A 636 11.08 -11.31 -0.76
C GLY A 636 12.05 -12.40 -1.18
N TRP A 637 12.52 -12.38 -2.44
CA TRP A 637 13.54 -13.31 -2.91
C TRP A 637 14.86 -13.18 -2.12
N VAL A 638 15.26 -11.96 -1.78
CA VAL A 638 16.49 -11.76 -0.99
C VAL A 638 16.34 -12.38 0.41
N PHE A 639 15.18 -12.27 1.06
CA PHE A 639 14.93 -12.94 2.34
C PHE A 639 14.88 -14.45 2.19
N GLU A 640 14.12 -14.99 1.22
CA GLU A 640 13.82 -16.43 1.12
C GLU A 640 14.92 -17.23 0.44
N GLU A 641 15.59 -16.68 -0.57
CA GLU A 641 16.58 -17.42 -1.35
C GLU A 641 18.02 -16.99 -1.03
N ALA A 642 18.32 -15.69 -1.09
CA ALA A 642 19.67 -15.22 -0.84
C ALA A 642 20.10 -15.38 0.64
N ALA A 643 19.23 -15.00 1.58
CA ALA A 643 19.43 -15.20 3.01
C ALA A 643 18.84 -16.52 3.51
N GLY A 644 17.93 -17.13 2.78
CA GLY A 644 17.38 -18.46 3.03
C GLY A 644 16.29 -18.52 4.09
N ILE A 645 15.76 -17.42 4.60
CA ILE A 645 14.77 -17.40 5.68
C ILE A 645 13.37 -17.66 5.10
N THR A 646 12.81 -18.86 5.31
CA THR A 646 11.50 -19.24 4.77
C THR A 646 10.61 -19.82 5.87
N PRO A 647 9.35 -19.34 6.03
CA PRO A 647 8.38 -19.98 6.92
C PRO A 647 7.95 -21.33 6.34
N CYS A 648 7.71 -22.32 7.20
CA CYS A 648 7.21 -23.62 6.78
C CYS A 648 5.67 -23.58 6.64
N ASP A 649 5.12 -24.03 5.50
CA ASP A 649 3.67 -24.06 5.26
C ASP A 649 2.89 -24.89 6.30
N ASP A 650 3.50 -25.94 6.85
CA ASP A 650 2.94 -26.81 7.89
C ASP A 650 3.18 -26.30 9.33
N ALA A 651 3.96 -25.21 9.48
CA ALA A 651 4.23 -24.55 10.75
C ALA A 651 4.29 -23.00 10.53
N PRO A 652 3.17 -22.39 10.16
CA PRO A 652 3.11 -20.97 9.77
C PRO A 652 3.46 -20.04 10.94
N GLY A 653 3.67 -18.76 10.63
CA GLY A 653 4.03 -17.76 11.63
C GLY A 653 5.45 -17.94 12.17
N PHE A 654 6.31 -18.58 11.39
CA PHE A 654 7.68 -18.94 11.80
C PHE A 654 7.74 -19.82 13.07
N ALA A 655 6.69 -20.62 13.32
CA ALA A 655 6.70 -21.59 14.41
C ALA A 655 7.76 -22.70 14.22
N ARG A 656 8.10 -23.00 12.97
CA ARG A 656 9.31 -23.72 12.52
C ARG A 656 9.84 -23.01 11.27
N ILE A 657 11.16 -22.98 11.12
CA ILE A 657 11.83 -22.20 10.10
C ILE A 657 12.72 -23.09 9.26
N ARG A 658 12.76 -22.84 7.95
CA ARG A 658 13.81 -23.34 7.07
C ARG A 658 14.78 -22.18 6.79
N ILE A 659 16.09 -22.42 6.98
CA ILE A 659 17.15 -21.46 6.68
C ILE A 659 18.13 -22.12 5.70
N ALA A 660 18.05 -21.73 4.43
CA ALA A 660 18.80 -22.34 3.33
C ALA A 660 19.44 -21.25 2.43
N PRO A 661 20.44 -20.52 2.93
CA PRO A 661 21.04 -19.41 2.21
C PRO A 661 21.76 -19.88 0.94
N LYS A 662 21.70 -19.05 -0.10
CA LYS A 662 22.38 -19.25 -1.39
C LYS A 662 23.40 -18.11 -1.61
N PRO A 663 24.60 -18.19 -1.03
CA PRO A 663 25.58 -17.10 -1.11
C PRO A 663 26.14 -16.91 -2.51
N ASP A 664 26.47 -15.66 -2.84
CA ASP A 664 27.15 -15.29 -4.09
C ASP A 664 28.36 -14.38 -3.79
N PRO A 665 29.56 -14.67 -4.32
CA PRO A 665 30.77 -13.91 -4.01
C PRO A 665 30.71 -12.44 -4.46
N ARG A 666 29.88 -12.09 -5.44
CA ARG A 666 29.71 -10.71 -5.90
C ARG A 666 29.08 -9.79 -4.87
N LEU A 667 28.33 -10.33 -3.91
CA LEU A 667 27.82 -9.57 -2.79
C LEU A 667 28.84 -9.38 -1.66
N GLY A 668 29.85 -10.28 -1.57
CA GLY A 668 30.80 -10.34 -0.48
C GLY A 668 30.17 -10.81 0.85
N GLU A 669 29.12 -10.15 1.27
CA GLU A 669 28.33 -10.48 2.47
C GLU A 669 26.84 -10.19 2.26
N LEU A 670 25.98 -10.90 3.00
CA LEU A 670 24.57 -10.59 3.17
C LEU A 670 24.16 -10.87 4.61
N ARG A 671 23.46 -9.91 5.20
CA ARG A 671 22.81 -10.06 6.51
C ARG A 671 21.33 -9.78 6.38
N ALA A 672 20.51 -10.73 6.78
CA ALA A 672 19.07 -10.59 6.97
C ALA A 672 18.69 -10.77 8.42
N VAL A 673 17.86 -9.88 8.95
CA VAL A 673 17.29 -9.96 10.29
C VAL A 673 15.78 -9.85 10.15
N LEU A 674 15.05 -10.70 10.85
CA LEU A 674 13.59 -10.70 10.87
C LEU A 674 13.08 -10.86 12.31
N ASP A 675 12.28 -9.91 12.77
CA ASP A 675 11.56 -10.02 14.05
C ASP A 675 10.20 -10.65 13.81
N THR A 676 9.91 -11.76 14.46
CA THR A 676 8.65 -12.49 14.37
C THR A 676 8.01 -12.61 15.75
N ALA A 677 6.76 -13.07 15.80
CA ALA A 677 6.10 -13.39 17.07
C ALA A 677 6.85 -14.46 17.86
N ALA A 678 7.59 -15.36 17.19
CA ALA A 678 8.40 -16.39 17.80
C ALA A 678 9.77 -15.88 18.32
N GLY A 679 10.18 -14.68 17.90
CA GLY A 679 11.46 -14.06 18.26
C GLY A 679 12.26 -13.61 17.03
N ARG A 680 13.51 -13.16 17.29
CA ARG A 680 14.40 -12.66 16.25
C ARG A 680 15.12 -13.80 15.53
N ILE A 681 15.04 -13.79 14.20
CA ILE A 681 15.79 -14.64 13.28
C ILE A 681 16.90 -13.82 12.66
N ARG A 682 18.09 -14.39 12.53
CA ARG A 682 19.20 -13.80 11.79
C ARG A 682 19.80 -14.86 10.88
N SER A 683 19.99 -14.53 9.62
CA SER A 683 20.79 -15.28 8.67
C SER A 683 21.82 -14.34 8.07
N GLU A 684 23.08 -14.65 8.28
CA GLU A 684 24.20 -13.88 7.78
C GLU A 684 25.23 -14.81 7.15
N TRP A 685 25.79 -14.40 6.04
CA TRP A 685 26.91 -15.09 5.43
C TRP A 685 27.91 -14.07 4.85
N SER A 686 29.19 -14.42 4.87
CA SER A 686 30.27 -13.65 4.32
C SER A 686 31.32 -14.55 3.66
N TYR A 687 32.01 -14.00 2.66
CA TYR A 687 33.17 -14.64 2.04
C TYR A 687 34.46 -14.22 2.76
N GLU A 688 35.15 -15.17 3.36
CA GLU A 688 36.44 -15.00 4.01
C GLU A 688 37.45 -15.99 3.39
N ASP A 689 38.54 -15.49 2.79
CA ASP A 689 39.58 -16.29 2.15
C ASP A 689 39.04 -17.37 1.14
N GLY A 690 38.00 -17.00 0.38
CA GLY A 690 37.38 -17.85 -0.63
C GLY A 690 36.43 -18.91 -0.06
N ARG A 691 36.17 -18.91 1.23
CA ARG A 691 35.18 -19.77 1.90
C ARG A 691 34.00 -18.94 2.38
N VAL A 692 32.84 -19.57 2.48
CA VAL A 692 31.65 -18.93 3.04
C VAL A 692 31.57 -19.28 4.52
N ARG A 693 31.46 -18.27 5.35
CA ARG A 693 31.12 -18.37 6.76
C ARG A 693 29.65 -18.03 6.94
N TYR A 694 28.93 -18.81 7.71
CA TYR A 694 27.54 -18.57 8.02
C TYR A 694 27.33 -18.35 9.53
N GLU A 695 26.56 -17.31 9.87
CA GLU A 695 26.10 -17.05 11.23
C GLU A 695 24.57 -17.02 11.24
N ILE A 696 23.96 -17.97 11.97
CA ILE A 696 22.50 -18.16 12.00
C ILE A 696 22.04 -18.15 13.45
N ASP A 697 21.06 -17.25 13.74
CA ASP A 697 20.36 -17.24 15.03
C ASP A 697 18.90 -17.61 14.75
N THR A 698 18.38 -18.60 15.50
CA THR A 698 16.98 -19.01 15.42
C THR A 698 16.33 -19.04 16.81
N PRO A 699 15.12 -18.49 16.97
CA PRO A 699 14.38 -18.51 18.23
C PRO A 699 13.59 -19.80 18.45
N VAL A 700 13.44 -20.63 17.42
CA VAL A 700 12.64 -21.86 17.38
C VAL A 700 13.41 -22.98 16.71
N GLU A 701 12.80 -24.18 16.66
CA GLU A 701 13.32 -25.27 15.83
C GLU A 701 13.47 -24.85 14.38
N ALA A 702 14.62 -25.19 13.78
CA ALA A 702 14.92 -24.84 12.39
C ALA A 702 15.59 -26.02 11.65
N GLU A 703 15.32 -26.04 10.33
CA GLU A 703 16.11 -26.82 9.38
C GLU A 703 17.10 -25.87 8.70
N ILE A 704 18.38 -25.97 9.06
CA ILE A 704 19.46 -25.19 8.42
C ILE A 704 20.09 -26.06 7.33
N VAL A 705 20.15 -25.55 6.10
CA VAL A 705 20.69 -26.27 4.94
C VAL A 705 21.93 -25.55 4.44
N ILE A 706 23.11 -26.13 4.65
CA ILE A 706 24.38 -25.60 4.22
C ILE A 706 25.08 -26.62 3.29
N GLY A 707 25.40 -26.19 2.06
CA GLY A 707 26.04 -27.05 1.08
C GLY A 707 25.26 -28.34 0.76
N GLY A 708 23.92 -28.31 0.86
CA GLY A 708 23.05 -29.46 0.68
C GLY A 708 22.87 -30.36 1.91
N ILE A 709 23.60 -30.10 3.00
CA ILE A 709 23.49 -30.85 4.26
C ILE A 709 22.43 -30.21 5.15
N VAL A 710 21.47 -31.03 5.62
CA VAL A 710 20.38 -30.59 6.51
C VAL A 710 20.78 -30.74 7.96
N HIS A 711 20.81 -29.65 8.72
CA HIS A 711 21.02 -29.63 10.17
C HIS A 711 19.69 -29.27 10.83
N ARG A 712 19.15 -30.22 11.64
CA ARG A 712 17.97 -29.95 12.49
C ARG A 712 18.44 -29.47 13.84
N VAL A 713 18.04 -28.24 14.20
CA VAL A 713 18.54 -27.56 15.39
C VAL A 713 17.41 -27.01 16.23
N GLY A 714 17.62 -26.88 17.54
CA GLY A 714 16.75 -26.12 18.43
C GLY A 714 17.01 -24.61 18.38
N PRO A 715 16.35 -23.82 19.26
CA PRO A 715 16.69 -22.40 19.42
C PRO A 715 18.17 -22.21 19.78
N GLY A 716 18.84 -21.26 19.14
CA GLY A 716 20.26 -21.01 19.40
C GLY A 716 20.99 -20.24 18.31
N LYS A 717 22.32 -20.14 18.48
CA LYS A 717 23.25 -19.51 17.52
C LYS A 717 24.16 -20.58 16.96
N TYR A 718 24.31 -20.57 15.65
CA TYR A 718 25.05 -21.58 14.90
C TYR A 718 26.03 -20.92 13.95
N LEU A 719 27.22 -21.53 13.84
CA LEU A 719 28.31 -21.13 12.96
C LEU A 719 28.65 -22.32 12.05
N PHE A 720 28.74 -22.09 10.75
CA PHE A 720 29.12 -23.09 9.77
C PHE A 720 30.24 -22.59 8.86
#